data_96e41aca344400e0029e93413ad1bfc9
#
_entry.id   96e41aca344400e0029e93413ad1bfc9
#
_cell.length_a   1.000
_cell.length_b   1.000
_cell.length_c   1.000
_cell.angle_alpha   90.00
_cell.angle_beta   90.00
_cell.angle_gamma   90.00
#
_symmetry.space_group_name_H-M   'P 1'
#
loop_
_entity.id
_entity.type
_entity.pdbx_description
1 polymer ?
#
loop_
_entity_poly.entity_id
_entity_poly.type
_entity_poly.pdbx_seq_one_letter_code
_entity_poly.pdbx_strand_id
1 'polypeptide(L)'
;MPSQTSSKTYPAGSIWRKWDLHIHSPASVFRNDFAGATQEEKWRNYFTKLATLTDISVLGITDYFSVEGYLKVIREGNLTNVNLILPNVELRILPVTGSNTAINLHIIFNPSVVEDLENKFFSSLTCSYAGDSYKCTRSDLIKLGRKYRNSELLAEAAAYRDGVEQFKTTITELRDIFSKNKTLAENSIVIVSNRSGDGNSGIQHSSLAATREEIYRFAHCIFSSNPSDVSFFLGLGTDSKKEVMRKYGSLKPCVHGCDAHDLDSIGKPCIKRGKENHNCATAADCEMRFSWIKADPTFEGLKQIIYEPEERVRIQEHSPYDDKRKVFFESVSLTGSTNFILPSTDLFLNRELVTVIGGRGSGKSVLLESLAFLNEEHLKVDRNGKKKVIEFYRDNDSHSEPPPSFLLKTTLVDKDGSKQAFQKTLNEREGLELPFLYLGQEQLSGMATNDEELTKTICELIGIDAAELNQQELIVEAREVLAQIKVDEKTAADIVEAFKKLGYRDGEDLEKWTEQYLKKLSAQQARLSSKETREALTEINEKTQRGIKLKGLVAEADLVLVTLEKLDANETLKTLEKKINALYPDIKLSPVDSKKQVQEIKAFQEKANSEMELLRSEIRVKKAELIKKGIKEDVNTLLQSSEAIQRQISSVGTDLENYRIAQKAIASGKASRNALMQRIRNSLNRLNDHISAKFVEFQGSRDDSSAEEKELFEKMIAGIGIEGQVVFDDRELCKQLLSWRVDNRKIPSESDLRKHIAGQQPDGTPKGLTLDNVIGWVKADLGGSKVFNRGGEEGTLDYILTEWPDFLKVKAVVRLNGKPIEVLSIGQRGTLLLKVYLSTSTVRQVFIIDQPEDNLDNNFIMNDLVPLVLKTKKSRQIIMSTHNANLVVNADAEQVIVAQLDVGKPYLAGSIENPEINRSIRDILEGGEEAFRKRQRKYHEGVG
;
A
#
# COMPACT_ATOMS: atom_id res chain seq x y z
N MET A 1 -28.00 -3.90 -45.32
CA MET A 1 -26.57 -3.61 -45.04
C MET A 1 -25.96 -4.77 -44.31
N PRO A 2 -24.67 -5.17 -44.49
CA PRO A 2 -24.03 -6.10 -43.60
C PRO A 2 -24.00 -5.41 -42.23
N SER A 3 -24.67 -6.02 -41.23
CA SER A 3 -24.65 -5.57 -39.86
C SER A 3 -23.20 -5.55 -39.36
N GLN A 4 -22.64 -4.39 -39.08
CA GLN A 4 -21.37 -4.27 -38.32
C GLN A 4 -21.52 -4.79 -36.88
N THR A 5 -22.57 -5.55 -36.61
CA THR A 5 -22.81 -6.18 -35.29
C THR A 5 -22.23 -7.59 -35.24
N SER A 6 -20.97 -7.79 -35.58
CA SER A 6 -20.20 -8.73 -34.77
C SER A 6 -19.91 -7.98 -33.47
N SER A 7 -20.53 -8.38 -32.39
CA SER A 7 -20.35 -7.79 -31.09
C SER A 7 -18.87 -7.91 -30.68
N LYS A 8 -18.05 -6.92 -31.13
CA LYS A 8 -16.70 -6.80 -30.55
C LYS A 8 -16.89 -6.62 -29.04
N THR A 9 -16.46 -7.60 -28.26
CA THR A 9 -16.48 -7.53 -26.82
C THR A 9 -15.22 -6.80 -26.35
N TYR A 10 -15.38 -5.91 -25.37
CA TYR A 10 -14.31 -5.16 -24.74
C TYR A 10 -14.20 -5.60 -23.26
N PRO A 11 -13.64 -6.79 -23.00
CA PRO A 11 -13.68 -7.39 -21.66
C PRO A 11 -12.93 -6.57 -20.59
N ALA A 12 -11.92 -5.79 -20.99
CA ALA A 12 -11.22 -4.88 -20.07
C ALA A 12 -12.04 -3.62 -19.70
N GLY A 13 -13.24 -3.48 -20.27
CA GLY A 13 -14.11 -2.33 -20.02
C GLY A 13 -13.61 -1.02 -20.63
N SER A 14 -14.01 0.08 -20.00
CA SER A 14 -13.70 1.43 -20.47
C SER A 14 -12.22 1.77 -20.27
N ILE A 15 -11.50 1.97 -21.36
CA ILE A 15 -10.11 2.43 -21.37
C ILE A 15 -9.97 3.69 -22.20
N TRP A 16 -8.93 4.46 -21.96
CA TRP A 16 -8.63 5.64 -22.76
C TRP A 16 -8.26 5.27 -24.19
N ARG A 17 -8.99 5.85 -25.16
CA ARG A 17 -8.75 5.68 -26.58
C ARG A 17 -8.79 7.04 -27.27
N LYS A 18 -8.03 7.20 -28.37
CA LYS A 18 -8.12 8.38 -29.23
C LYS A 18 -9.39 8.31 -30.08
N TRP A 19 -10.14 9.39 -30.07
CA TRP A 19 -11.32 9.58 -30.92
C TRP A 19 -11.14 10.85 -31.76
N ASP A 20 -11.38 10.76 -33.05
CA ASP A 20 -11.45 11.92 -33.93
C ASP A 20 -12.88 12.06 -34.44
N LEU A 21 -13.64 12.95 -33.80
CA LEU A 21 -15.08 13.07 -34.07
C LEU A 21 -15.40 14.05 -35.19
N HIS A 22 -14.40 14.67 -35.84
CA HIS A 22 -14.61 15.71 -36.84
C HIS A 22 -13.61 15.59 -37.99
N ILE A 23 -13.93 14.74 -38.99
CA ILE A 23 -13.14 14.53 -40.21
C ILE A 23 -14.06 14.73 -41.40
N HIS A 24 -13.83 15.76 -42.24
CA HIS A 24 -14.59 15.93 -43.46
C HIS A 24 -14.26 14.86 -44.51
N SER A 25 -15.27 14.58 -45.33
CA SER A 25 -15.11 13.63 -46.42
C SER A 25 -14.93 14.34 -47.78
N PRO A 26 -14.49 13.62 -48.84
CA PRO A 26 -14.52 14.17 -50.21
C PRO A 26 -15.91 14.51 -50.77
N ALA A 27 -17.01 14.19 -50.06
CA ALA A 27 -18.37 14.66 -50.36
C ALA A 27 -18.65 16.08 -49.84
N SER A 28 -17.79 16.63 -49.01
CA SER A 28 -17.96 17.94 -48.36
C SER A 28 -18.01 19.05 -49.42
N VAL A 29 -19.03 19.92 -49.34
CA VAL A 29 -19.38 20.87 -50.42
C VAL A 29 -18.67 22.23 -50.30
N PHE A 30 -18.28 22.66 -49.10
CA PHE A 30 -17.66 23.98 -48.92
C PHE A 30 -16.16 23.98 -49.10
N ARG A 31 -15.49 23.02 -48.58
CA ARG A 31 -14.07 22.86 -48.66
C ARG A 31 -13.72 21.40 -48.91
N ASN A 32 -12.98 21.14 -49.97
CA ASN A 32 -12.61 19.80 -50.44
C ASN A 32 -11.23 19.86 -51.10
N ASP A 33 -10.20 20.02 -50.28
CA ASP A 33 -8.81 20.14 -50.72
C ASP A 33 -8.12 18.75 -50.79
N PHE A 34 -8.91 17.66 -50.79
CA PHE A 34 -8.39 16.31 -50.91
C PHE A 34 -7.73 16.09 -52.27
N ALA A 35 -6.52 15.55 -52.28
CA ALA A 35 -5.74 15.29 -53.48
C ALA A 35 -6.34 14.21 -54.35
N GLY A 36 -6.44 14.46 -55.65
CA GLY A 36 -6.96 13.57 -56.69
C GLY A 36 -7.48 14.37 -57.86
N ALA A 37 -7.24 13.91 -59.12
CA ALA A 37 -7.70 14.55 -60.35
C ALA A 37 -9.21 14.32 -60.59
N THR A 38 -9.74 13.19 -60.12
CA THR A 38 -11.17 12.86 -60.19
C THR A 38 -11.73 12.64 -58.77
N GLN A 39 -13.06 12.65 -58.67
CA GLN A 39 -13.75 12.39 -57.42
C GLN A 39 -13.45 10.96 -56.91
N GLU A 40 -13.36 9.99 -57.81
CA GLU A 40 -13.01 8.61 -57.48
C GLU A 40 -11.58 8.49 -56.94
N GLU A 41 -10.64 9.27 -57.51
CA GLU A 41 -9.26 9.30 -57.04
C GLU A 41 -9.17 9.94 -55.67
N LYS A 42 -9.88 11.04 -55.42
CA LYS A 42 -9.99 11.67 -54.11
C LYS A 42 -10.47 10.65 -53.05
N TRP A 43 -11.50 9.90 -53.35
CA TRP A 43 -12.03 8.87 -52.49
C TRP A 43 -11.04 7.73 -52.23
N ARG A 44 -10.35 7.27 -53.27
CA ARG A 44 -9.32 6.22 -53.12
C ARG A 44 -8.19 6.70 -52.18
N ASN A 45 -7.68 7.88 -52.41
CA ASN A 45 -6.64 8.47 -51.56
C ASN A 45 -7.12 8.69 -50.14
N TYR A 46 -8.36 9.10 -49.93
CA TYR A 46 -8.99 9.27 -48.64
C TYR A 46 -9.08 7.93 -47.89
N PHE A 47 -9.57 6.87 -48.52
CA PHE A 47 -9.62 5.55 -47.91
C PHE A 47 -8.24 5.02 -47.56
N THR A 48 -7.27 5.18 -48.46
CA THR A 48 -5.88 4.82 -48.20
C THR A 48 -5.35 5.53 -46.96
N LYS A 49 -5.64 6.81 -46.82
CA LYS A 49 -5.22 7.59 -45.66
C LYS A 49 -5.90 7.15 -44.35
N LEU A 50 -7.21 6.96 -44.37
CA LEU A 50 -7.95 6.46 -43.24
C LEU A 50 -7.43 5.09 -42.76
N ALA A 51 -7.05 4.22 -43.68
CA ALA A 51 -6.48 2.90 -43.36
C ALA A 51 -5.13 2.99 -42.60
N THR A 52 -4.41 4.12 -42.67
CA THR A 52 -3.16 4.33 -41.94
C THR A 52 -3.36 4.76 -40.47
N LEU A 53 -4.58 5.06 -40.04
CA LEU A 53 -4.88 5.51 -38.70
C LEU A 53 -4.99 4.31 -37.72
N THR A 54 -3.88 3.82 -37.20
CA THR A 54 -3.87 2.62 -36.34
C THR A 54 -4.06 2.93 -34.87
N ASP A 55 -3.90 4.19 -34.47
CA ASP A 55 -3.97 4.64 -33.07
C ASP A 55 -5.27 5.40 -32.74
N ILE A 56 -6.16 5.62 -33.72
CA ILE A 56 -7.46 6.26 -33.56
C ILE A 56 -8.56 5.18 -33.60
N SER A 57 -9.29 5.06 -32.49
CA SER A 57 -10.31 4.01 -32.33
C SER A 57 -11.64 4.34 -32.99
N VAL A 58 -12.01 5.62 -33.04
CA VAL A 58 -13.31 6.07 -33.54
C VAL A 58 -13.12 7.27 -34.44
N LEU A 59 -13.83 7.26 -35.60
CA LEU A 59 -13.85 8.35 -36.53
C LEU A 59 -15.28 8.91 -36.71
N GLY A 60 -15.43 10.22 -36.61
CA GLY A 60 -16.64 10.95 -36.92
C GLY A 60 -16.54 11.53 -38.32
N ILE A 61 -17.16 10.88 -39.30
CA ILE A 61 -17.17 11.35 -40.69
C ILE A 61 -18.20 12.46 -40.83
N THR A 62 -17.74 13.63 -41.23
CA THR A 62 -18.46 14.89 -41.17
C THR A 62 -18.77 15.38 -42.57
N ASP A 63 -20.04 15.73 -42.82
CA ASP A 63 -20.47 16.44 -44.00
C ASP A 63 -21.48 17.52 -43.67
N TYR A 64 -21.56 18.54 -44.48
CA TYR A 64 -22.54 19.62 -44.32
C TYR A 64 -23.93 19.18 -44.72
N PHE A 65 -24.88 19.18 -43.82
CA PHE A 65 -26.27 18.84 -44.05
C PHE A 65 -26.53 17.50 -44.76
N SER A 66 -25.60 16.55 -44.56
CA SER A 66 -25.58 15.27 -45.28
C SER A 66 -24.87 14.20 -44.46
N VAL A 67 -25.14 12.95 -44.80
CA VAL A 67 -24.39 11.76 -44.35
C VAL A 67 -23.85 10.95 -45.52
N GLU A 68 -23.80 11.53 -46.76
CA GLU A 68 -23.35 10.81 -47.94
C GLU A 68 -21.91 10.29 -47.81
N GLY A 69 -21.00 11.07 -47.27
CA GLY A 69 -19.62 10.68 -47.02
C GLY A 69 -19.50 9.54 -46.04
N TYR A 70 -20.22 9.59 -44.92
CA TYR A 70 -20.28 8.47 -43.98
C TYR A 70 -20.77 7.19 -44.67
N LEU A 71 -21.89 7.26 -45.42
CA LEU A 71 -22.45 6.11 -46.14
C LEU A 71 -21.46 5.53 -47.14
N LYS A 72 -20.68 6.37 -47.82
CA LYS A 72 -19.67 5.92 -48.77
C LYS A 72 -18.47 5.26 -48.07
N VAL A 73 -18.02 5.82 -46.94
CA VAL A 73 -16.98 5.22 -46.10
C VAL A 73 -17.39 3.82 -45.60
N ILE A 74 -18.63 3.66 -45.15
CA ILE A 74 -19.14 2.37 -44.67
C ILE A 74 -19.26 1.34 -45.82
N ARG A 75 -19.70 1.78 -47.01
CA ARG A 75 -19.93 0.88 -48.15
C ARG A 75 -18.64 0.45 -48.85
N GLU A 76 -17.70 1.37 -48.99
CA GLU A 76 -16.53 1.21 -49.85
C GLU A 76 -15.18 1.25 -49.11
N GLY A 77 -15.13 1.86 -47.92
CA GLY A 77 -13.87 2.12 -47.20
C GLY A 77 -13.19 0.86 -46.65
N ASN A 78 -13.95 -0.18 -46.34
CA ASN A 78 -13.47 -1.45 -45.78
C ASN A 78 -12.39 -1.30 -44.69
N LEU A 79 -12.60 -0.35 -43.77
CA LEU A 79 -11.64 0.01 -42.73
C LEU A 79 -11.67 -1.04 -41.58
N THR A 80 -10.60 -1.80 -41.39
CA THR A 80 -10.45 -2.80 -40.29
C THR A 80 -9.63 -2.29 -39.11
N ASN A 81 -8.93 -1.18 -39.30
CA ASN A 81 -8.07 -0.53 -38.33
C ASN A 81 -8.82 0.33 -37.31
N VAL A 82 -10.10 0.67 -37.58
CA VAL A 82 -10.94 1.51 -36.73
C VAL A 82 -12.05 0.68 -36.09
N ASN A 83 -12.36 0.92 -34.85
CA ASN A 83 -13.38 0.16 -34.10
C ASN A 83 -14.81 0.61 -34.45
N LEU A 84 -15.01 1.93 -34.64
CA LEU A 84 -16.31 2.53 -34.90
C LEU A 84 -16.18 3.74 -35.82
N ILE A 85 -17.12 3.86 -36.75
CA ILE A 85 -17.28 5.03 -37.60
C ILE A 85 -18.65 5.61 -37.35
N LEU A 86 -18.71 6.91 -37.02
CA LEU A 86 -19.91 7.64 -36.63
C LEU A 86 -20.28 8.65 -37.72
N PRO A 87 -21.57 8.78 -38.06
CA PRO A 87 -22.07 9.86 -38.93
C PRO A 87 -22.13 11.16 -38.10
N ASN A 88 -21.42 12.19 -38.54
CA ASN A 88 -21.45 13.53 -38.00
C ASN A 88 -22.00 14.51 -39.02
N VAL A 89 -23.12 15.13 -38.71
CA VAL A 89 -23.76 16.11 -39.59
C VAL A 89 -23.45 17.52 -39.07
N GLU A 90 -22.74 18.32 -39.85
CA GLU A 90 -22.52 19.71 -39.55
C GLU A 90 -23.62 20.60 -40.10
N LEU A 91 -24.27 21.32 -39.21
CA LEU A 91 -25.35 22.27 -39.53
C LEU A 91 -24.87 23.68 -39.31
N ARG A 92 -25.50 24.59 -40.02
CA ARG A 92 -25.39 26.03 -39.81
C ARG A 92 -26.68 26.57 -39.17
N ILE A 93 -26.59 27.04 -37.95
CA ILE A 93 -27.77 27.52 -37.22
C ILE A 93 -27.80 29.04 -37.01
N LEU A 94 -28.98 29.58 -36.96
CA LEU A 94 -29.25 30.97 -36.60
C LEU A 94 -29.36 31.12 -35.08
N PRO A 95 -29.08 32.32 -34.55
CA PRO A 95 -28.72 33.57 -35.24
C PRO A 95 -27.27 33.56 -35.74
N VAL A 96 -26.94 34.47 -36.65
CA VAL A 96 -25.57 34.72 -37.07
C VAL A 96 -24.79 35.38 -35.93
N THR A 97 -23.48 35.13 -35.87
CA THR A 97 -22.57 35.74 -34.89
C THR A 97 -22.28 37.23 -35.21
N GLY A 98 -21.61 37.92 -34.33
CA GLY A 98 -21.14 39.30 -34.56
C GLY A 98 -20.24 39.48 -35.77
N SER A 99 -19.63 38.42 -36.31
CA SER A 99 -18.89 38.38 -37.56
C SER A 99 -19.79 38.04 -38.79
N ASN A 100 -21.08 38.05 -38.64
CA ASN A 100 -22.08 37.71 -39.66
C ASN A 100 -21.99 36.27 -40.21
N THR A 101 -21.49 35.34 -39.40
CA THR A 101 -21.39 33.92 -39.69
C THR A 101 -22.39 33.13 -38.87
N ALA A 102 -23.00 32.09 -39.49
CA ALA A 102 -23.87 31.20 -38.77
C ALA A 102 -23.07 30.28 -37.82
N ILE A 103 -23.72 29.84 -36.75
CA ILE A 103 -23.12 29.01 -35.73
C ILE A 103 -22.99 27.56 -36.23
N ASN A 104 -21.81 26.93 -36.04
CA ASN A 104 -21.62 25.52 -36.36
C ASN A 104 -22.18 24.66 -35.22
N LEU A 105 -23.06 23.76 -35.60
CA LEU A 105 -23.64 22.76 -34.73
C LEU A 105 -23.49 21.40 -35.38
N HIS A 106 -22.98 20.47 -34.64
CA HIS A 106 -22.79 19.09 -35.10
C HIS A 106 -23.79 18.18 -34.41
N ILE A 107 -24.27 17.20 -35.14
CA ILE A 107 -25.09 16.13 -34.60
C ILE A 107 -24.44 14.81 -35.00
N ILE A 108 -23.92 14.11 -33.99
CA ILE A 108 -23.43 12.76 -34.17
C ILE A 108 -24.58 11.79 -33.94
N PHE A 109 -24.91 11.00 -34.93
CA PHE A 109 -25.97 10.00 -34.84
C PHE A 109 -25.43 8.61 -34.55
N ASN A 110 -26.23 7.80 -33.87
CA ASN A 110 -26.00 6.37 -33.81
C ASN A 110 -26.10 5.75 -35.20
N PRO A 111 -25.16 4.93 -35.68
CA PRO A 111 -25.27 4.22 -36.95
C PRO A 111 -26.58 3.49 -37.15
N SER A 112 -27.25 3.05 -36.11
CA SER A 112 -28.53 2.33 -36.17
C SER A 112 -29.69 3.15 -36.72
N VAL A 113 -29.62 4.49 -36.73
CA VAL A 113 -30.71 5.37 -37.19
C VAL A 113 -30.42 6.05 -38.54
N VAL A 114 -29.27 5.74 -39.15
CA VAL A 114 -28.80 6.43 -40.36
C VAL A 114 -29.77 6.28 -41.53
N GLU A 115 -30.40 5.12 -41.71
CA GLU A 115 -31.38 4.87 -42.75
C GLU A 115 -32.67 5.73 -42.62
N ASP A 116 -32.95 6.15 -41.40
CA ASP A 116 -34.12 7.01 -41.10
C ASP A 116 -33.84 8.51 -41.27
N LEU A 117 -32.58 8.94 -41.35
CA LEU A 117 -32.21 10.36 -41.31
C LEU A 117 -32.79 11.16 -42.47
N GLU A 118 -32.80 10.63 -43.69
CA GLU A 118 -33.37 11.34 -44.82
C GLU A 118 -34.85 11.68 -44.58
N ASN A 119 -35.65 10.72 -44.12
CA ASN A 119 -37.08 10.86 -43.94
C ASN A 119 -37.50 11.55 -42.61
N LYS A 120 -36.78 11.28 -41.53
CA LYS A 120 -37.17 11.73 -40.17
C LYS A 120 -36.43 12.99 -39.72
N PHE A 121 -35.25 13.27 -40.33
CA PHE A 121 -34.44 14.42 -39.95
C PHE A 121 -34.30 15.44 -41.07
N PHE A 122 -33.61 15.11 -42.16
CA PHE A 122 -33.34 16.09 -43.24
C PHE A 122 -34.62 16.63 -43.91
N SER A 123 -35.60 15.80 -44.18
CA SER A 123 -36.88 16.23 -44.79
C SER A 123 -37.74 17.07 -43.81
N SER A 124 -37.42 17.05 -42.52
CA SER A 124 -38.14 17.84 -41.52
C SER A 124 -37.48 19.19 -41.25
N LEU A 125 -36.19 19.37 -41.64
CA LEU A 125 -35.53 20.68 -41.59
C LEU A 125 -35.98 21.53 -42.75
N THR A 126 -36.33 22.80 -42.46
CA THR A 126 -36.90 23.74 -43.47
C THR A 126 -36.17 25.08 -43.44
N CYS A 127 -36.07 25.70 -44.59
CA CYS A 127 -35.55 27.06 -44.77
C CYS A 127 -36.46 27.84 -45.72
N SER A 128 -36.81 29.03 -45.38
CA SER A 128 -37.65 29.91 -46.21
C SER A 128 -36.79 30.92 -46.93
N TYR A 129 -36.99 31.04 -48.23
CA TYR A 129 -36.34 32.04 -49.09
C TYR A 129 -37.25 32.52 -50.21
N ALA A 130 -37.37 33.83 -50.38
CA ALA A 130 -38.15 34.51 -51.42
C ALA A 130 -39.63 34.02 -51.52
N GLY A 131 -40.22 33.72 -50.34
CA GLY A 131 -41.64 33.28 -50.27
C GLY A 131 -41.84 31.76 -50.37
N ASP A 132 -40.83 31.00 -50.78
CA ASP A 132 -40.87 29.56 -50.90
C ASP A 132 -40.23 28.90 -49.64
N SER A 133 -40.64 27.66 -49.33
CA SER A 133 -40.08 26.84 -48.30
C SER A 133 -39.32 25.66 -48.89
N TYR A 134 -38.09 25.42 -48.43
CA TYR A 134 -37.20 24.38 -48.93
C TYR A 134 -36.84 23.42 -47.78
N LYS A 135 -36.92 22.14 -48.08
CA LYS A 135 -36.42 21.09 -47.14
C LYS A 135 -34.94 20.85 -47.30
N CYS A 136 -34.31 20.29 -46.26
CA CYS A 136 -32.90 19.90 -46.30
C CYS A 136 -32.72 18.59 -47.11
N THR A 137 -33.35 18.49 -48.26
CA THR A 137 -33.15 17.34 -49.19
C THR A 137 -32.32 17.78 -50.35
N ARG A 138 -31.56 16.85 -50.99
CA ARG A 138 -30.71 17.19 -52.13
C ARG A 138 -31.47 17.95 -53.21
N SER A 139 -32.71 17.51 -53.57
CA SER A 139 -33.53 18.14 -54.58
C SER A 139 -33.94 19.56 -54.23
N ASP A 140 -34.35 19.83 -53.02
CA ASP A 140 -34.76 21.15 -52.57
C ASP A 140 -33.58 22.10 -52.33
N LEU A 141 -32.43 21.59 -51.90
CA LEU A 141 -31.19 22.35 -51.82
C LEU A 141 -30.70 22.80 -53.19
N ILE A 142 -30.82 21.97 -54.23
CA ILE A 142 -30.56 22.38 -55.62
C ILE A 142 -31.53 23.48 -56.10
N LYS A 143 -32.82 23.33 -55.78
CA LYS A 143 -33.83 24.40 -56.10
C LYS A 143 -33.49 25.68 -55.35
N LEU A 144 -33.18 25.65 -54.10
CA LEU A 144 -32.78 26.83 -53.31
C LEU A 144 -31.59 27.53 -53.94
N GLY A 145 -30.51 26.76 -54.32
CA GLY A 145 -29.32 27.34 -54.96
C GLY A 145 -29.62 27.99 -56.32
N ARG A 146 -30.44 27.36 -57.13
CA ARG A 146 -30.89 27.94 -58.41
C ARG A 146 -31.71 29.20 -58.16
N LYS A 147 -32.63 29.19 -57.22
CA LYS A 147 -33.46 30.37 -56.89
C LYS A 147 -32.59 31.50 -56.38
N TYR A 148 -31.62 31.20 -55.49
CA TYR A 148 -30.69 32.19 -54.95
C TYR A 148 -29.84 32.86 -56.06
N ARG A 149 -29.35 32.07 -57.03
CA ARG A 149 -28.56 32.60 -58.15
C ARG A 149 -29.46 33.17 -59.28
N ASN A 150 -30.72 33.04 -59.10
CA ASN A 150 -31.69 33.42 -60.18
C ASN A 150 -31.33 32.80 -61.55
N SER A 151 -30.97 31.51 -61.55
CA SER A 151 -30.52 30.77 -62.77
C SER A 151 -30.95 29.32 -62.72
N GLU A 152 -31.96 28.97 -63.48
CA GLU A 152 -32.44 27.60 -63.65
C GLU A 152 -31.42 26.68 -64.34
N LEU A 153 -30.51 27.24 -65.16
CA LEU A 153 -29.48 26.53 -65.91
C LEU A 153 -28.20 26.29 -65.08
N LEU A 154 -28.17 26.74 -63.83
CA LEU A 154 -27.00 26.50 -62.97
C LEU A 154 -26.75 24.99 -62.82
N ALA A 155 -25.52 24.58 -63.04
CA ALA A 155 -25.09 23.16 -62.93
C ALA A 155 -25.45 22.62 -61.55
N GLU A 156 -25.92 21.38 -61.50
CA GLU A 156 -26.45 20.75 -60.28
C GLU A 156 -25.46 20.81 -59.09
N ALA A 157 -24.20 20.54 -59.34
CA ALA A 157 -23.18 20.59 -58.24
C ALA A 157 -22.99 22.00 -57.67
N ALA A 158 -23.00 23.02 -58.54
CA ALA A 158 -22.93 24.42 -58.13
C ALA A 158 -24.21 24.87 -57.41
N ALA A 159 -25.36 24.48 -57.93
CA ALA A 159 -26.66 24.74 -57.31
C ALA A 159 -26.79 24.08 -55.93
N TYR A 160 -26.40 22.84 -55.84
CA TYR A 160 -26.38 22.12 -54.57
C TYR A 160 -25.48 22.80 -53.53
N ARG A 161 -24.26 23.17 -53.91
CA ARG A 161 -23.34 23.91 -53.02
C ARG A 161 -23.92 25.23 -52.54
N ASP A 162 -24.43 26.03 -53.47
CA ASP A 162 -25.05 27.31 -53.15
C ASP A 162 -26.30 27.13 -52.25
N GLY A 163 -27.10 26.09 -52.50
CA GLY A 163 -28.25 25.73 -51.69
C GLY A 163 -27.87 25.35 -50.27
N VAL A 164 -26.84 24.50 -50.09
CA VAL A 164 -26.30 24.14 -48.77
C VAL A 164 -25.76 25.40 -48.04
N GLU A 165 -25.08 26.29 -48.83
CA GLU A 165 -24.55 27.54 -48.24
C GLU A 165 -25.66 28.48 -47.73
N GLN A 166 -26.80 28.56 -48.45
CA GLN A 166 -27.94 29.40 -48.05
C GLN A 166 -28.85 28.76 -47.00
N PHE A 167 -28.87 27.42 -46.90
CA PHE A 167 -29.72 26.73 -45.95
C PHE A 167 -29.26 26.99 -44.51
N LYS A 168 -30.19 27.40 -43.63
CA LYS A 168 -29.98 27.61 -42.21
C LYS A 168 -31.16 27.06 -41.44
N THR A 169 -30.91 26.49 -40.31
CA THR A 169 -31.92 26.02 -39.36
C THR A 169 -31.86 26.78 -38.01
N THR A 170 -32.70 26.44 -37.09
CA THR A 170 -32.75 27.05 -35.74
C THR A 170 -32.78 25.98 -34.65
N ILE A 171 -32.34 26.35 -33.45
CA ILE A 171 -32.46 25.46 -32.28
C ILE A 171 -33.93 25.07 -32.00
N THR A 172 -34.88 26.00 -32.21
CA THR A 172 -36.32 25.75 -32.03
C THR A 172 -36.79 24.63 -32.95
N GLU A 173 -36.39 24.64 -34.21
CA GLU A 173 -36.77 23.64 -35.18
C GLU A 173 -36.14 22.27 -34.82
N LEU A 174 -34.87 22.25 -34.42
CA LEU A 174 -34.22 21.02 -33.97
C LEU A 174 -34.89 20.44 -32.71
N ARG A 175 -35.26 21.29 -31.73
CA ARG A 175 -36.03 20.85 -30.55
C ARG A 175 -37.36 20.22 -30.96
N ASP A 176 -38.06 20.85 -31.87
CA ASP A 176 -39.34 20.35 -32.36
C ASP A 176 -39.23 18.99 -33.08
N ILE A 177 -38.19 18.79 -33.90
CA ILE A 177 -37.91 17.51 -34.57
C ILE A 177 -37.64 16.43 -33.53
N PHE A 178 -36.76 16.71 -32.56
CA PHE A 178 -36.41 15.74 -31.54
C PHE A 178 -37.55 15.45 -30.56
N SER A 179 -38.38 16.42 -30.26
CA SER A 179 -39.57 16.23 -29.42
C SER A 179 -40.61 15.30 -30.08
N LYS A 180 -40.73 15.36 -31.42
CA LYS A 180 -41.63 14.53 -32.20
C LYS A 180 -41.05 13.15 -32.47
N ASN A 181 -39.76 12.99 -32.35
CA ASN A 181 -39.06 11.73 -32.68
C ASN A 181 -38.07 11.36 -31.53
N LYS A 182 -38.60 10.76 -30.47
CA LYS A 182 -37.78 10.36 -29.29
C LYS A 182 -36.65 9.38 -29.65
N THR A 183 -36.91 8.42 -30.55
CA THR A 183 -35.87 7.47 -31.01
C THR A 183 -34.69 8.20 -31.63
N LEU A 184 -34.95 9.22 -32.45
CA LEU A 184 -33.90 10.03 -33.05
C LEU A 184 -33.15 10.85 -32.01
N ALA A 185 -33.87 11.47 -31.04
CA ALA A 185 -33.28 12.22 -29.97
C ALA A 185 -32.35 11.36 -29.09
N GLU A 186 -32.80 10.17 -28.70
CA GLU A 186 -32.02 9.20 -27.88
C GLU A 186 -30.79 8.68 -28.59
N ASN A 187 -30.79 8.66 -29.93
CA ASN A 187 -29.72 8.21 -30.79
C ASN A 187 -28.95 9.36 -31.44
N SER A 188 -28.89 10.52 -30.83
CA SER A 188 -28.16 11.69 -31.31
C SER A 188 -27.38 12.38 -30.18
N ILE A 189 -26.21 12.90 -30.50
CA ILE A 189 -25.40 13.74 -29.61
C ILE A 189 -25.17 15.07 -30.30
N VAL A 190 -25.67 16.14 -29.70
CA VAL A 190 -25.54 17.50 -30.22
C VAL A 190 -24.31 18.17 -29.63
N ILE A 191 -23.47 18.72 -30.50
CA ILE A 191 -22.20 19.37 -30.15
C ILE A 191 -22.18 20.75 -30.81
N VAL A 192 -21.87 21.79 -30.05
CA VAL A 192 -21.78 23.15 -30.60
C VAL A 192 -20.35 23.68 -30.52
N SER A 193 -19.91 24.36 -31.55
CA SER A 193 -18.63 25.04 -31.58
C SER A 193 -18.64 26.32 -30.73
N ASN A 194 -17.65 26.45 -29.83
CA ASN A 194 -17.57 27.58 -28.90
C ASN A 194 -16.79 28.78 -29.45
N ARG A 195 -15.67 28.56 -30.12
CA ARG A 195 -14.74 29.60 -30.57
C ARG A 195 -14.41 29.49 -32.07
N SER A 196 -13.95 30.60 -32.64
CA SER A 196 -13.52 30.72 -34.03
C SER A 196 -12.27 29.92 -34.43
N GLY A 197 -11.72 29.09 -33.57
CA GLY A 197 -10.61 28.19 -33.88
C GLY A 197 -11.03 26.81 -34.30
N ASP A 198 -12.27 26.41 -34.02
CA ASP A 198 -12.88 25.15 -34.42
C ASP A 198 -13.90 25.39 -35.55
N GLY A 199 -13.45 26.08 -36.60
CA GLY A 199 -14.36 26.56 -37.66
C GLY A 199 -15.07 27.89 -37.31
N ASN A 200 -14.73 28.92 -37.92
CA ASN A 200 -15.06 30.36 -37.93
C ASN A 200 -16.38 30.90 -37.30
N SER A 201 -17.06 30.20 -36.39
CA SER A 201 -18.43 30.55 -35.95
C SER A 201 -18.73 30.30 -34.47
N GLY A 202 -17.93 30.86 -33.58
CA GLY A 202 -18.19 30.79 -32.15
C GLY A 202 -19.16 31.83 -31.63
N ILE A 203 -19.99 31.52 -30.63
CA ILE A 203 -21.09 32.32 -30.04
C ILE A 203 -20.60 33.32 -29.01
N GLN A 204 -19.45 33.92 -29.06
CA GLN A 204 -18.92 34.69 -27.93
C GLN A 204 -19.30 36.19 -27.86
N HIS A 205 -20.35 36.67 -28.54
CA HIS A 205 -20.72 38.06 -28.45
C HIS A 205 -21.65 38.32 -27.26
N SER A 206 -21.39 39.41 -26.53
CA SER A 206 -22.16 39.78 -25.32
C SER A 206 -23.67 40.02 -25.57
N SER A 207 -24.06 40.53 -26.73
CA SER A 207 -25.45 40.75 -27.13
C SER A 207 -26.23 39.44 -27.32
N LEU A 208 -25.58 38.29 -27.40
CA LEU A 208 -26.21 36.98 -27.61
C LEU A 208 -26.18 36.11 -26.35
N ALA A 209 -26.02 36.70 -25.17
CA ALA A 209 -25.83 35.93 -23.93
C ALA A 209 -27.01 34.96 -23.66
N ALA A 210 -28.24 35.42 -23.76
CA ALA A 210 -29.43 34.59 -23.54
C ALA A 210 -29.58 33.48 -24.62
N THR A 211 -29.36 33.84 -25.88
CA THR A 211 -29.39 32.85 -26.99
C THR A 211 -28.29 31.81 -26.84
N ARG A 212 -27.12 32.22 -26.36
CA ARG A 212 -26.00 31.34 -26.07
C ARG A 212 -26.31 30.33 -24.95
N GLU A 213 -26.95 30.79 -23.90
CA GLU A 213 -27.43 29.90 -22.82
C GLU A 213 -28.40 28.84 -23.35
N GLU A 214 -29.35 29.24 -24.20
CA GLU A 214 -30.30 28.31 -24.82
C GLU A 214 -29.61 27.28 -25.75
N ILE A 215 -28.63 27.71 -26.52
CA ILE A 215 -27.86 26.81 -27.39
C ILE A 215 -27.04 25.84 -26.58
N TYR A 216 -26.31 26.30 -25.53
CA TYR A 216 -25.54 25.41 -24.66
C TYR A 216 -26.45 24.48 -23.85
N ARG A 217 -27.61 24.91 -23.46
CA ARG A 217 -28.60 24.06 -22.78
C ARG A 217 -29.08 22.93 -23.69
N PHE A 218 -29.23 23.21 -24.98
CA PHE A 218 -29.64 22.23 -25.99
C PHE A 218 -28.48 21.28 -26.39
N ALA A 219 -27.23 21.77 -26.41
CA ALA A 219 -26.07 20.96 -26.73
C ALA A 219 -25.72 20.00 -25.60
N HIS A 220 -25.29 18.78 -25.97
CA HIS A 220 -24.75 17.80 -25.04
C HIS A 220 -23.25 18.04 -24.75
N CYS A 221 -22.48 18.42 -25.80
CA CYS A 221 -21.04 18.61 -25.75
C CYS A 221 -20.64 19.93 -26.42
N ILE A 222 -19.40 20.32 -26.24
CA ILE A 222 -18.81 21.52 -26.86
C ILE A 222 -17.62 21.12 -27.74
N PHE A 223 -17.54 21.57 -29.00
CA PHE A 223 -16.30 21.50 -29.76
C PHE A 223 -15.38 22.64 -29.31
N SER A 224 -14.35 22.29 -28.58
CA SER A 224 -13.25 23.18 -28.21
C SER A 224 -12.05 22.41 -27.69
N SER A 225 -10.87 22.75 -28.13
CA SER A 225 -9.59 22.25 -27.61
C SER A 225 -8.94 23.20 -26.59
N ASN A 226 -9.61 24.31 -26.27
CA ASN A 226 -9.04 25.32 -25.37
C ASN A 226 -9.20 24.91 -23.92
N PRO A 227 -8.10 24.81 -23.14
CA PRO A 227 -8.16 24.46 -21.72
C PRO A 227 -9.07 25.34 -20.86
N SER A 228 -9.17 26.65 -21.19
CA SER A 228 -10.05 27.53 -20.45
C SER A 228 -11.54 27.25 -20.70
N ASP A 229 -11.90 26.78 -21.89
CA ASP A 229 -13.26 26.35 -22.16
C ASP A 229 -13.57 25.03 -21.45
N VAL A 230 -12.62 24.09 -21.47
CA VAL A 230 -12.75 22.82 -20.71
C VAL A 230 -12.99 23.13 -19.22
N SER A 231 -12.16 23.98 -18.62
CA SER A 231 -12.32 24.37 -17.21
C SER A 231 -13.66 25.07 -16.96
N PHE A 232 -14.08 25.98 -17.85
CA PHE A 232 -15.34 26.69 -17.71
C PHE A 232 -16.55 25.76 -17.73
N PHE A 233 -16.66 24.90 -18.75
CA PHE A 233 -17.81 24.01 -18.92
C PHE A 233 -17.88 22.87 -17.90
N LEU A 234 -16.77 22.57 -17.24
CA LEU A 234 -16.70 21.66 -16.09
C LEU A 234 -16.92 22.35 -14.73
N GLY A 235 -17.17 23.69 -14.74
CA GLY A 235 -17.38 24.45 -13.51
C GLY A 235 -16.14 24.57 -12.61
N LEU A 236 -14.97 24.52 -13.23
CA LEU A 236 -13.66 24.70 -12.60
C LEU A 236 -13.04 26.08 -12.89
N GLY A 237 -13.77 26.92 -13.65
CA GLY A 237 -13.36 28.26 -14.02
C GLY A 237 -14.04 29.35 -13.20
N THR A 238 -14.53 30.41 -13.88
CA THR A 238 -15.23 31.54 -13.24
C THR A 238 -16.61 31.18 -12.65
N ASP A 239 -17.32 30.27 -13.30
CA ASP A 239 -18.58 29.74 -12.82
C ASP A 239 -18.34 28.42 -12.08
N SER A 240 -18.97 28.24 -10.92
CA SER A 240 -18.95 26.97 -10.17
C SER A 240 -19.76 25.89 -10.89
N LYS A 241 -19.55 24.61 -10.56
CA LYS A 241 -20.34 23.49 -11.08
C LYS A 241 -21.85 23.74 -10.95
N LYS A 242 -22.27 24.25 -9.80
CA LYS A 242 -23.67 24.59 -9.52
C LYS A 242 -24.24 25.64 -10.49
N GLU A 243 -23.42 26.64 -10.82
CA GLU A 243 -23.82 27.70 -11.75
C GLU A 243 -23.87 27.23 -13.20
N VAL A 244 -22.88 26.44 -13.63
CA VAL A 244 -22.88 25.81 -14.95
C VAL A 244 -24.09 24.92 -15.13
N MET A 245 -24.39 24.06 -14.14
CA MET A 245 -25.58 23.20 -14.18
C MET A 245 -26.88 24.02 -14.22
N ARG A 246 -26.97 25.10 -13.45
CA ARG A 246 -28.15 25.98 -13.44
C ARG A 246 -28.33 26.67 -14.79
N LYS A 247 -27.26 27.20 -15.39
CA LYS A 247 -27.29 27.92 -16.67
C LYS A 247 -27.54 26.99 -17.84
N TYR A 248 -26.83 25.87 -17.91
CA TYR A 248 -26.79 25.03 -19.10
C TYR A 248 -27.44 23.65 -18.94
N GLY A 249 -28.02 23.38 -17.76
CA GLY A 249 -28.72 22.11 -17.49
C GLY A 249 -27.83 20.95 -17.06
N SER A 250 -26.57 20.94 -17.47
CA SER A 250 -25.55 19.96 -17.11
C SER A 250 -24.15 20.54 -17.26
N LEU A 251 -23.14 19.90 -16.70
CA LEU A 251 -21.77 20.10 -17.12
C LEU A 251 -21.62 19.69 -18.58
N LYS A 252 -20.72 20.32 -19.36
CA LYS A 252 -20.57 20.05 -20.79
C LYS A 252 -19.15 19.54 -21.06
N PRO A 253 -19.00 18.29 -21.49
CA PRO A 253 -17.71 17.80 -21.96
C PRO A 253 -17.26 18.58 -23.20
N CYS A 254 -15.97 18.92 -23.26
CA CYS A 254 -15.36 19.40 -24.48
C CYS A 254 -14.79 18.24 -25.25
N VAL A 255 -14.98 18.26 -26.58
CA VAL A 255 -14.38 17.33 -27.52
C VAL A 255 -13.68 18.10 -28.65
N HIS A 256 -12.75 17.45 -29.33
CA HIS A 256 -12.01 18.06 -30.43
C HIS A 256 -11.76 17.00 -31.52
N GLY A 257 -11.61 17.45 -32.76
CA GLY A 257 -11.26 16.63 -33.90
C GLY A 257 -10.30 17.34 -34.84
N CYS A 258 -9.82 16.66 -35.84
CA CYS A 258 -8.84 17.25 -36.75
C CYS A 258 -9.42 18.26 -37.74
N ASP A 259 -10.74 18.33 -37.95
CA ASP A 259 -11.39 19.20 -38.92
C ASP A 259 -10.67 19.17 -40.30
N ALA A 260 -10.33 17.97 -40.74
CA ALA A 260 -9.48 17.78 -41.91
C ALA A 260 -10.30 17.92 -43.21
N HIS A 261 -9.82 18.76 -44.11
CA HIS A 261 -10.32 18.94 -45.47
C HIS A 261 -9.30 18.51 -46.56
N ASP A 262 -8.16 18.02 -46.14
CA ASP A 262 -7.05 17.51 -46.98
C ASP A 262 -6.47 16.24 -46.34
N LEU A 263 -5.70 15.47 -47.13
CA LEU A 263 -5.15 14.19 -46.69
C LEU A 263 -4.12 14.31 -45.55
N ASP A 264 -3.32 15.38 -45.58
CA ASP A 264 -2.21 15.57 -44.61
C ASP A 264 -2.70 15.92 -43.23
N SER A 265 -3.88 16.52 -43.15
CA SER A 265 -4.53 16.93 -41.92
C SER A 265 -5.30 15.82 -41.21
N ILE A 266 -5.66 14.74 -41.92
CA ILE A 266 -6.43 13.62 -41.35
C ILE A 266 -5.69 13.00 -40.19
N GLY A 267 -6.36 12.92 -39.03
CA GLY A 267 -5.86 12.36 -37.81
C GLY A 267 -4.84 13.25 -37.06
N LYS A 268 -4.72 14.51 -37.45
CA LYS A 268 -3.81 15.50 -36.84
C LYS A 268 -4.60 16.70 -36.31
N PRO A 269 -5.14 16.63 -35.09
CA PRO A 269 -5.86 17.73 -34.43
C PRO A 269 -4.89 18.82 -33.94
N CYS A 270 -4.19 19.48 -34.86
CA CYS A 270 -3.19 20.50 -34.55
C CYS A 270 -3.82 21.89 -34.39
N ILE A 271 -3.64 22.48 -33.21
CA ILE A 271 -4.21 23.81 -32.89
C ILE A 271 -3.45 24.97 -33.55
N LYS A 272 -2.30 24.71 -34.13
CA LYS A 272 -1.54 25.72 -34.89
C LYS A 272 -1.94 25.77 -36.38
N ARG A 273 -2.80 24.85 -36.81
CA ARG A 273 -3.29 24.83 -38.20
C ARG A 273 -3.94 26.18 -38.58
N GLY A 274 -3.60 26.69 -39.76
CA GLY A 274 -4.12 27.97 -40.28
C GLY A 274 -3.47 29.21 -39.68
N LYS A 275 -2.49 29.09 -38.79
CA LYS A 275 -1.65 30.20 -38.38
C LYS A 275 -0.61 30.51 -39.46
N GLU A 276 -0.23 31.81 -39.63
CA GLU A 276 0.84 32.18 -40.53
C GLU A 276 2.11 31.37 -40.24
N ASN A 277 2.69 30.82 -41.26
CA ASN A 277 3.96 30.06 -41.25
C ASN A 277 3.87 28.66 -40.58
N HIS A 278 2.71 28.08 -40.34
CA HIS A 278 2.59 26.72 -39.82
C HIS A 278 2.00 25.76 -40.89
N ASN A 279 2.78 24.78 -41.30
CA ASN A 279 2.35 23.69 -42.20
C ASN A 279 2.48 22.33 -41.48
N CYS A 280 1.35 21.73 -41.11
CA CYS A 280 1.32 20.45 -40.38
C CYS A 280 1.96 19.25 -41.15
N ALA A 281 2.18 19.37 -42.42
CA ALA A 281 2.85 18.33 -43.21
C ALA A 281 4.36 18.30 -42.98
N THR A 282 4.95 19.45 -42.67
CA THR A 282 6.41 19.65 -42.57
C THR A 282 6.89 20.18 -41.22
N ALA A 283 5.99 20.68 -40.35
CA ALA A 283 6.32 21.30 -39.10
C ALA A 283 6.68 20.27 -38.03
N ALA A 284 7.85 20.46 -37.41
CA ALA A 284 8.27 19.67 -36.25
C ALA A 284 7.61 20.13 -34.92
N ASP A 285 6.94 21.29 -34.94
CA ASP A 285 6.37 21.96 -33.77
C ASP A 285 4.83 21.89 -33.71
N CYS A 286 4.22 20.88 -34.32
CA CYS A 286 2.79 20.65 -34.21
C CYS A 286 2.39 20.43 -32.75
N GLU A 287 1.35 21.15 -32.32
CA GLU A 287 0.74 20.94 -31.00
C GLU A 287 -0.57 20.17 -31.22
N MET A 288 -0.52 18.86 -30.91
CA MET A 288 -1.65 17.97 -31.11
C MET A 288 -2.55 17.95 -29.87
N ARG A 289 -3.86 18.02 -30.05
CA ARG A 289 -4.84 17.91 -28.97
C ARG A 289 -5.90 16.89 -29.34
N PHE A 290 -5.58 15.64 -29.09
CA PHE A 290 -6.51 14.54 -29.32
C PHE A 290 -7.64 14.52 -28.29
N SER A 291 -8.84 14.15 -28.71
CA SER A 291 -9.89 13.74 -27.78
C SER A 291 -9.61 12.31 -27.32
N TRP A 292 -9.19 12.17 -26.09
CA TRP A 292 -9.11 10.92 -25.39
C TRP A 292 -10.42 10.66 -24.66
N ILE A 293 -11.11 9.58 -25.01
CA ILE A 293 -12.36 9.19 -24.39
C ILE A 293 -12.19 7.83 -23.71
N LYS A 294 -12.56 7.78 -22.43
CA LYS A 294 -12.52 6.56 -21.62
C LYS A 294 -13.86 5.85 -21.71
N ALA A 295 -14.00 5.04 -22.75
CA ALA A 295 -15.20 4.29 -23.03
C ALA A 295 -14.92 3.16 -24.04
N ASP A 296 -15.87 2.24 -24.14
CA ASP A 296 -15.90 1.33 -25.27
C ASP A 296 -16.18 2.12 -26.56
N PRO A 297 -15.55 1.77 -27.69
CA PRO A 297 -15.75 2.46 -28.94
C PRO A 297 -17.12 2.07 -29.54
N THR A 298 -18.18 2.57 -28.91
CA THR A 298 -19.59 2.42 -29.25
C THR A 298 -20.31 3.78 -29.12
N PHE A 299 -21.49 3.90 -29.68
CA PHE A 299 -22.29 5.13 -29.52
C PHE A 299 -22.73 5.32 -28.04
N GLU A 300 -23.06 4.24 -27.34
CA GLU A 300 -23.38 4.28 -25.92
C GLU A 300 -22.15 4.65 -25.08
N GLY A 301 -20.93 4.21 -25.50
CA GLY A 301 -19.68 4.66 -24.90
C GLY A 301 -19.45 6.16 -25.09
N LEU A 302 -19.77 6.73 -26.27
CA LEU A 302 -19.70 8.19 -26.46
C LEU A 302 -20.65 8.95 -25.50
N LYS A 303 -21.83 8.41 -25.21
CA LYS A 303 -22.76 9.04 -24.26
C LYS A 303 -22.19 9.14 -22.84
N GLN A 304 -21.28 8.26 -22.44
CA GLN A 304 -20.73 8.28 -21.10
C GLN A 304 -20.01 9.61 -20.78
N ILE A 305 -19.44 10.28 -21.78
CA ILE A 305 -18.82 11.60 -21.56
C ILE A 305 -19.82 12.67 -21.11
N ILE A 306 -21.11 12.49 -21.47
CA ILE A 306 -22.19 13.43 -21.08
C ILE A 306 -22.53 13.24 -19.60
N TYR A 307 -22.51 12.00 -19.11
CA TYR A 307 -22.82 11.66 -17.75
C TYR A 307 -21.64 11.94 -16.80
N GLU A 308 -20.41 11.60 -17.24
CA GLU A 308 -19.19 11.74 -16.44
C GLU A 308 -18.14 12.59 -17.20
N PRO A 309 -18.40 13.89 -17.47
CA PRO A 309 -17.55 14.73 -18.31
C PRO A 309 -16.15 14.95 -17.72
N GLU A 310 -16.03 14.91 -16.37
CA GLU A 310 -14.74 15.10 -15.70
C GLU A 310 -13.89 13.84 -15.68
N GLU A 311 -14.51 12.67 -15.81
CA GLU A 311 -13.79 11.39 -15.66
C GLU A 311 -13.54 10.70 -17.00
N ARG A 312 -14.37 10.98 -18.00
CA ARG A 312 -14.43 10.21 -19.23
C ARG A 312 -13.87 10.89 -20.49
N VAL A 313 -13.46 12.18 -20.40
CA VAL A 313 -12.86 12.88 -21.55
C VAL A 313 -11.64 13.71 -21.12
N ARG A 314 -10.60 13.70 -21.96
CA ARG A 314 -9.40 14.55 -21.88
C ARG A 314 -9.04 15.04 -23.28
N ILE A 315 -8.54 16.28 -23.36
CA ILE A 315 -8.01 16.84 -24.60
C ILE A 315 -6.53 17.14 -24.38
N GLN A 316 -5.67 16.28 -24.91
CA GLN A 316 -4.21 16.38 -24.74
C GLN A 316 -3.47 15.56 -25.82
N GLU A 317 -2.17 15.72 -25.89
CA GLU A 317 -1.33 15.06 -26.89
C GLU A 317 -1.09 13.59 -26.54
N HIS A 318 -0.62 13.35 -25.31
CA HIS A 318 -0.26 12.02 -24.82
C HIS A 318 -1.44 11.30 -24.15
N SER A 319 -1.28 10.00 -23.95
CA SER A 319 -2.28 9.20 -23.26
C SER A 319 -2.47 9.69 -21.81
N PRO A 320 -3.72 9.82 -21.31
CA PRO A 320 -3.96 10.10 -19.90
C PRO A 320 -3.35 9.06 -18.95
N TYR A 321 -2.99 7.89 -19.46
CA TYR A 321 -2.28 6.88 -18.70
C TYR A 321 -0.80 7.22 -18.45
N ASP A 322 -0.19 8.05 -19.29
CA ASP A 322 1.20 8.48 -19.13
C ASP A 322 1.37 9.46 -17.97
N ASP A 323 0.30 10.19 -17.63
CA ASP A 323 0.29 11.16 -16.54
C ASP A 323 0.32 10.48 -15.16
N LYS A 324 -0.19 9.25 -15.04
CA LYS A 324 -0.31 8.50 -13.77
C LYS A 324 0.08 7.05 -13.95
N ARG A 325 1.36 6.76 -13.70
CA ARG A 325 1.89 5.40 -13.73
C ARG A 325 1.61 4.70 -12.40
N LYS A 326 1.04 3.51 -12.45
CA LYS A 326 0.69 2.70 -11.29
C LYS A 326 0.90 1.22 -11.54
N VAL A 327 1.07 0.48 -10.47
CA VAL A 327 1.09 -0.99 -10.51
C VAL A 327 -0.33 -1.52 -10.64
N PHE A 328 -0.56 -2.51 -11.50
CA PHE A 328 -1.88 -3.13 -11.64
C PHE A 328 -1.78 -4.54 -12.22
N PHE A 329 -2.75 -5.38 -11.88
CA PHE A 329 -2.98 -6.64 -12.56
C PHE A 329 -3.64 -6.39 -13.92
N GLU A 330 -3.00 -6.81 -15.00
CA GLU A 330 -3.52 -6.70 -16.36
C GLU A 330 -4.47 -7.84 -16.70
N SER A 331 -4.20 -9.03 -16.18
CA SER A 331 -5.01 -10.21 -16.44
C SER A 331 -4.94 -11.19 -15.28
N VAL A 332 -5.97 -11.99 -15.15
CA VAL A 332 -6.00 -13.17 -14.30
C VAL A 332 -6.57 -14.34 -15.11
N SER A 333 -5.89 -15.46 -15.06
CA SER A 333 -6.31 -16.72 -15.66
C SER A 333 -6.40 -17.77 -14.56
N LEU A 334 -7.56 -18.40 -14.46
CA LEU A 334 -7.86 -19.44 -13.50
C LEU A 334 -8.12 -20.73 -14.25
N THR A 335 -7.49 -21.81 -13.83
CA THR A 335 -7.76 -23.13 -14.34
C THR A 335 -8.07 -24.06 -13.18
N GLY A 336 -9.30 -24.55 -13.11
CA GLY A 336 -9.75 -25.50 -12.10
C GLY A 336 -10.05 -26.86 -12.69
N SER A 337 -10.02 -27.93 -11.87
CA SER A 337 -10.55 -29.23 -12.19
C SER A 337 -12.08 -29.27 -12.00
N THR A 338 -12.71 -30.35 -12.45
CA THR A 338 -14.15 -30.61 -12.21
C THR A 338 -14.50 -30.68 -10.72
N ASN A 339 -13.52 -30.95 -9.86
CA ASN A 339 -13.70 -31.00 -8.41
C ASN A 339 -13.50 -29.63 -7.74
N PHE A 340 -13.14 -28.60 -8.50
CA PHE A 340 -12.94 -27.25 -8.00
C PHE A 340 -14.17 -26.39 -8.34
N ILE A 341 -14.68 -25.62 -7.40
CA ILE A 341 -15.89 -24.80 -7.57
C ILE A 341 -15.70 -23.76 -8.66
N LEU A 342 -14.50 -23.23 -8.81
CA LEU A 342 -14.21 -22.18 -9.79
C LEU A 342 -13.90 -22.80 -11.15
N PRO A 343 -14.77 -22.64 -12.16
CA PRO A 343 -14.49 -23.10 -13.51
C PRO A 343 -13.35 -22.27 -14.14
N SER A 344 -12.72 -22.86 -15.16
CA SER A 344 -11.68 -22.16 -15.91
C SER A 344 -12.17 -20.83 -16.46
N THR A 345 -11.38 -19.80 -16.24
CA THR A 345 -11.68 -18.45 -16.70
C THR A 345 -10.41 -17.72 -17.10
N ASP A 346 -10.56 -16.78 -18.00
CA ASP A 346 -9.48 -15.88 -18.45
C ASP A 346 -10.06 -14.47 -18.55
N LEU A 347 -9.53 -13.55 -17.75
CA LEU A 347 -10.06 -12.22 -17.59
C LEU A 347 -8.95 -11.19 -17.80
N PHE A 348 -9.22 -10.21 -18.63
CA PHE A 348 -8.47 -8.96 -18.64
C PHE A 348 -9.05 -8.04 -17.59
N LEU A 349 -8.20 -7.39 -16.80
CA LEU A 349 -8.60 -6.49 -15.72
C LEU A 349 -8.31 -5.03 -16.08
N ASN A 350 -9.27 -4.17 -15.80
CA ASN A 350 -9.05 -2.74 -15.95
C ASN A 350 -8.05 -2.22 -14.91
N ARG A 351 -7.22 -1.30 -15.30
CA ARG A 351 -6.20 -0.73 -14.42
C ARG A 351 -6.75 0.26 -13.37
N GLU A 352 -8.03 0.64 -13.44
CA GLU A 352 -8.67 1.57 -12.50
C GLU A 352 -9.63 0.84 -11.56
N LEU A 353 -10.94 0.96 -11.77
CA LEU A 353 -11.94 0.32 -10.92
C LEU A 353 -12.56 -0.89 -11.62
N VAL A 354 -12.38 -2.05 -11.01
CA VAL A 354 -13.03 -3.30 -11.38
C VAL A 354 -14.04 -3.66 -10.30
N THR A 355 -15.31 -3.78 -10.67
CA THR A 355 -16.37 -4.22 -9.76
C THR A 355 -16.85 -5.62 -10.13
N VAL A 356 -16.95 -6.50 -9.15
CA VAL A 356 -17.46 -7.87 -9.32
C VAL A 356 -18.86 -7.95 -8.71
N ILE A 357 -19.86 -8.18 -9.55
CA ILE A 357 -21.27 -8.29 -9.13
C ILE A 357 -21.80 -9.70 -9.35
N GLY A 358 -22.91 -10.02 -8.68
CA GLY A 358 -23.56 -11.33 -8.84
C GLY A 358 -24.41 -11.66 -7.63
N GLY A 359 -25.27 -12.64 -7.74
CA GLY A 359 -26.11 -13.14 -6.65
C GLY A 359 -25.31 -13.75 -5.48
N ARG A 360 -25.99 -14.17 -4.43
CA ARG A 360 -25.34 -14.92 -3.36
C ARG A 360 -24.86 -16.26 -3.89
N GLY A 361 -23.63 -16.66 -3.58
CA GLY A 361 -23.04 -17.91 -4.06
C GLY A 361 -22.59 -17.90 -5.51
N SER A 362 -22.65 -16.79 -6.23
CA SER A 362 -22.27 -16.69 -7.65
C SER A 362 -20.77 -16.75 -7.92
N GLY A 363 -19.91 -16.73 -6.89
CA GLY A 363 -18.46 -16.82 -7.05
C GLY A 363 -17.69 -15.50 -6.97
N LYS A 364 -18.31 -14.40 -6.54
CA LYS A 364 -17.63 -13.09 -6.37
C LYS A 364 -16.42 -13.20 -5.44
N SER A 365 -16.64 -13.61 -4.20
CA SER A 365 -15.59 -13.77 -3.18
C SER A 365 -14.53 -14.79 -3.60
N VAL A 366 -14.93 -15.83 -4.33
CA VAL A 366 -13.99 -16.85 -4.82
C VAL A 366 -12.98 -16.24 -5.82
N LEU A 367 -13.43 -15.35 -6.71
CA LEU A 367 -12.54 -14.65 -7.64
C LEU A 367 -11.53 -13.76 -6.88
N LEU A 368 -12.02 -13.00 -5.89
CA LEU A 368 -11.16 -12.13 -5.09
C LEU A 368 -10.19 -12.91 -4.22
N GLU A 369 -10.66 -13.98 -3.57
CA GLU A 369 -9.82 -14.89 -2.80
C GLU A 369 -8.76 -15.59 -3.65
N SER A 370 -9.08 -15.91 -4.91
CA SER A 370 -8.11 -16.49 -5.84
C SER A 370 -6.95 -15.52 -6.10
N LEU A 371 -7.23 -14.23 -6.25
CA LEU A 371 -6.18 -13.23 -6.35
C LEU A 371 -5.41 -13.09 -5.03
N ALA A 372 -6.12 -13.08 -3.90
CA ALA A 372 -5.50 -12.99 -2.58
C ALA A 372 -4.59 -14.18 -2.26
N PHE A 373 -4.89 -15.35 -2.84
CA PHE A 373 -4.09 -16.56 -2.71
C PHE A 373 -2.66 -16.43 -3.22
N LEU A 374 -2.37 -15.44 -4.06
CA LEU A 374 -1.00 -15.13 -4.49
C LEU A 374 -0.11 -14.79 -3.26
N ASN A 375 -0.65 -14.05 -2.31
CA ASN A 375 0.01 -13.75 -1.03
C ASN A 375 -0.70 -14.53 0.09
N GLU A 376 -0.16 -15.64 0.53
CA GLU A 376 -0.80 -16.60 1.46
C GLU A 376 -1.32 -16.00 2.78
N GLU A 377 -0.71 -14.93 3.24
CA GLU A 377 -1.01 -14.31 4.54
C GLU A 377 -2.47 -13.82 4.70
N HIS A 378 -3.18 -13.67 3.59
CA HIS A 378 -4.51 -13.06 3.58
C HIS A 378 -5.68 -14.07 3.63
N LEU A 379 -5.40 -15.37 3.49
CA LEU A 379 -6.44 -16.41 3.38
C LEU A 379 -6.76 -17.11 4.70
N LYS A 380 -6.70 -16.43 5.82
CA LYS A 380 -7.04 -17.00 7.14
C LYS A 380 -8.53 -17.34 7.26
N VAL A 381 -8.86 -18.27 8.15
CA VAL A 381 -10.23 -18.64 8.53
C VAL A 381 -11.09 -17.41 8.87
N ASP A 382 -12.36 -17.46 8.52
CA ASP A 382 -13.33 -16.44 8.93
C ASP A 382 -13.55 -16.46 10.46
N ARG A 383 -14.32 -15.49 10.98
CA ARG A 383 -14.65 -15.42 12.41
C ARG A 383 -15.34 -16.66 12.98
N ASN A 384 -15.99 -17.43 12.12
CA ASN A 384 -16.69 -18.64 12.50
C ASN A 384 -15.80 -19.89 12.40
N GLY A 385 -14.51 -19.71 12.12
CA GLY A 385 -13.56 -20.79 11.94
C GLY A 385 -13.72 -21.55 10.61
N LYS A 386 -14.53 -21.02 9.67
CA LYS A 386 -14.66 -21.62 8.35
C LYS A 386 -13.47 -21.25 7.51
N LYS A 387 -12.82 -22.23 6.94
CA LYS A 387 -11.78 -22.04 5.94
C LYS A 387 -12.37 -21.40 4.69
N LYS A 388 -11.60 -20.46 4.12
CA LYS A 388 -11.93 -19.91 2.81
C LYS A 388 -11.92 -21.00 1.74
N VAL A 389 -12.59 -20.75 0.62
CA VAL A 389 -12.78 -21.76 -0.41
C VAL A 389 -11.44 -22.33 -0.89
N ILE A 390 -10.46 -21.52 -1.14
CA ILE A 390 -9.13 -21.95 -1.59
C ILE A 390 -8.43 -22.80 -0.51
N GLU A 391 -8.45 -22.36 0.75
CA GLU A 391 -7.90 -23.11 1.89
C GLU A 391 -8.60 -24.46 2.09
N PHE A 392 -9.91 -24.47 1.93
CA PHE A 392 -10.69 -25.70 2.00
C PHE A 392 -10.22 -26.74 0.98
N TYR A 393 -10.04 -26.34 -0.27
CA TYR A 393 -9.56 -27.26 -1.30
C TYR A 393 -8.11 -27.66 -1.10
N ARG A 394 -7.24 -26.73 -0.68
CA ARG A 394 -5.84 -27.02 -0.39
C ARG A 394 -5.68 -28.09 0.70
N ASP A 395 -6.42 -27.97 1.79
CA ASP A 395 -6.32 -28.89 2.91
C ASP A 395 -6.98 -30.25 2.63
N ASN A 396 -7.93 -30.31 1.71
CA ASN A 396 -8.63 -31.52 1.33
C ASN A 396 -8.10 -32.14 0.03
N ASP A 397 -7.05 -31.58 -0.57
CA ASP A 397 -6.47 -32.06 -1.84
C ASP A 397 -6.03 -33.53 -1.75
N SER A 398 -5.45 -33.94 -0.62
CA SER A 398 -5.03 -35.35 -0.38
C SER A 398 -6.17 -36.35 -0.24
N HIS A 399 -7.42 -35.87 -0.11
CA HIS A 399 -8.62 -36.72 0.14
C HIS A 399 -9.57 -36.75 -1.07
N SER A 400 -9.27 -35.95 -2.11
CA SER A 400 -10.10 -35.87 -3.31
C SER A 400 -9.59 -36.83 -4.39
N GLU A 401 -10.47 -37.60 -5.02
CA GLU A 401 -10.10 -38.46 -6.14
C GLU A 401 -11.00 -38.17 -7.35
N PRO A 402 -10.46 -37.60 -8.44
CA PRO A 402 -9.12 -37.03 -8.57
C PRO A 402 -8.99 -35.76 -7.71
N PRO A 403 -7.77 -35.44 -7.23
CA PRO A 403 -7.56 -34.24 -6.45
C PRO A 403 -7.90 -32.99 -7.27
N PRO A 404 -8.45 -31.94 -6.68
CA PRO A 404 -8.74 -30.71 -7.39
C PRO A 404 -7.46 -30.10 -7.91
N SER A 405 -7.46 -29.69 -9.16
CA SER A 405 -6.37 -28.91 -9.74
C SER A 405 -6.73 -27.43 -9.75
N PHE A 406 -5.78 -26.58 -9.42
CA PHE A 406 -5.92 -25.15 -9.48
C PHE A 406 -4.60 -24.56 -9.97
N LEU A 407 -4.70 -23.73 -10.98
CA LEU A 407 -3.58 -22.95 -11.49
C LEU A 407 -4.04 -21.52 -11.71
N LEU A 408 -3.52 -20.62 -10.90
CA LEU A 408 -3.69 -19.18 -11.04
C LEU A 408 -2.51 -18.62 -11.81
N LYS A 409 -2.78 -17.92 -12.89
CA LYS A 409 -1.80 -17.11 -13.62
C LYS A 409 -2.25 -15.66 -13.59
N THR A 410 -1.33 -14.75 -13.42
CA THR A 410 -1.58 -13.31 -13.47
C THR A 410 -0.43 -12.58 -14.12
N THR A 411 -0.73 -11.46 -14.74
CA THR A 411 0.26 -10.52 -15.26
C THR A 411 0.17 -9.22 -14.47
N LEU A 412 1.24 -8.87 -13.80
CA LEU A 412 1.40 -7.59 -13.11
C LEU A 412 2.15 -6.62 -14.03
N VAL A 413 1.64 -5.42 -14.17
CA VAL A 413 2.30 -4.31 -14.87
C VAL A 413 2.87 -3.36 -13.83
N ASP A 414 4.16 -3.09 -13.88
CA ASP A 414 4.82 -2.17 -12.97
C ASP A 414 4.69 -0.72 -13.47
N LYS A 415 5.14 0.24 -12.66
CA LYS A 415 5.08 1.69 -12.96
C LYS A 415 5.81 2.09 -14.22
N ASP A 416 6.89 1.39 -14.58
CA ASP A 416 7.66 1.64 -15.81
C ASP A 416 7.00 1.01 -17.06
N GLY A 417 5.90 0.25 -16.87
CA GLY A 417 5.19 -0.46 -17.93
C GLY A 417 5.74 -1.86 -18.19
N SER A 418 6.75 -2.30 -17.43
CA SER A 418 7.25 -3.67 -17.53
C SER A 418 6.18 -4.66 -17.05
N LYS A 419 6.10 -5.80 -17.73
CA LYS A 419 5.12 -6.85 -17.45
C LYS A 419 5.84 -8.05 -16.85
N GLN A 420 5.31 -8.52 -15.72
CA GLN A 420 5.79 -9.71 -15.03
C GLN A 420 4.65 -10.72 -14.91
N ALA A 421 4.90 -11.94 -15.35
CA ALA A 421 3.93 -13.02 -15.24
C ALA A 421 4.22 -13.85 -13.99
N PHE A 422 3.19 -14.14 -13.23
CA PHE A 422 3.23 -14.96 -12.04
C PHE A 422 2.25 -16.11 -12.17
N GLN A 423 2.59 -17.22 -11.52
CA GLN A 423 1.68 -18.36 -11.44
C GLN A 423 1.81 -19.05 -10.09
N LYS A 424 0.71 -19.63 -9.63
CA LYS A 424 0.66 -20.37 -8.36
C LYS A 424 -0.32 -21.53 -8.47
N THR A 425 0.06 -22.67 -7.94
CA THR A 425 -0.79 -23.87 -7.86
C THR A 425 -1.39 -24.00 -6.46
N LEU A 426 -2.44 -24.81 -6.32
CA LEU A 426 -3.10 -25.04 -5.03
C LEU A 426 -2.16 -25.61 -3.96
N ASN A 427 -1.18 -26.41 -4.37
CA ASN A 427 -0.25 -27.08 -3.47
C ASN A 427 0.94 -26.20 -3.02
N GLU A 428 1.18 -25.10 -3.69
CA GLU A 428 2.25 -24.16 -3.31
C GLU A 428 1.83 -23.36 -2.07
N ARG A 429 2.66 -23.42 -1.01
CA ARG A 429 2.39 -22.76 0.27
C ARG A 429 3.06 -21.41 0.41
N GLU A 430 4.13 -21.17 -0.35
CA GLU A 430 4.87 -19.91 -0.28
C GLU A 430 4.09 -18.77 -0.98
N GLY A 431 4.00 -17.63 -0.32
CA GLY A 431 3.45 -16.41 -0.89
C GLY A 431 4.41 -15.79 -1.91
N LEU A 432 3.88 -15.04 -2.88
CA LEU A 432 4.67 -14.38 -3.92
C LEU A 432 5.08 -12.95 -3.54
N GLU A 433 4.68 -12.46 -2.37
CA GLU A 433 4.93 -11.08 -1.89
C GLU A 433 4.61 -9.98 -2.93
N LEU A 434 3.49 -10.15 -3.62
CA LEU A 434 3.06 -9.18 -4.64
C LEU A 434 2.51 -7.90 -4.00
N PRO A 435 2.65 -6.75 -4.67
CA PRO A 435 2.28 -5.45 -4.13
C PRO A 435 0.76 -5.20 -4.19
N PHE A 436 -0.02 -5.98 -3.48
CA PHE A 436 -1.45 -5.75 -3.32
C PHE A 436 -1.90 -5.86 -1.87
N LEU A 437 -3.03 -5.26 -1.57
CA LEU A 437 -3.70 -5.36 -0.29
C LEU A 437 -5.07 -6.02 -0.50
N TYR A 438 -5.39 -7.02 0.31
CA TYR A 438 -6.68 -7.70 0.30
C TYR A 438 -7.45 -7.45 1.59
N LEU A 439 -8.70 -7.02 1.44
CA LEU A 439 -9.68 -6.93 2.53
C LEU A 439 -10.82 -7.90 2.26
N GLY A 440 -10.85 -8.99 3.00
CA GLY A 440 -11.92 -9.98 2.90
C GLY A 440 -13.21 -9.51 3.56
N GLN A 441 -14.30 -10.19 3.21
CA GLN A 441 -15.62 -9.98 3.81
C GLN A 441 -15.52 -10.09 5.35
N GLU A 442 -16.18 -9.19 6.07
CA GLU A 442 -16.18 -9.09 7.54
C GLU A 442 -14.87 -8.63 8.21
N GLN A 443 -13.74 -8.53 7.50
CA GLN A 443 -12.51 -8.03 8.11
C GLN A 443 -12.67 -6.61 8.65
N LEU A 444 -13.30 -5.72 7.88
CA LEU A 444 -13.59 -4.34 8.34
C LEU A 444 -14.47 -4.35 9.60
N SER A 445 -15.49 -5.20 9.63
CA SER A 445 -16.34 -5.39 10.80
C SER A 445 -15.57 -6.00 11.98
N GLY A 446 -14.62 -6.89 11.70
CA GLY A 446 -13.71 -7.52 12.64
C GLY A 446 -12.85 -6.51 13.36
N MET A 447 -12.12 -5.77 12.59
CA MET A 447 -11.25 -4.69 13.07
C MET A 447 -12.03 -3.62 13.83
N ALA A 448 -13.25 -3.32 13.40
CA ALA A 448 -14.10 -2.36 14.09
C ALA A 448 -14.55 -2.81 15.49
N THR A 449 -14.44 -4.09 15.84
CA THR A 449 -14.86 -4.66 17.12
C THR A 449 -13.73 -5.21 17.97
N ASN A 450 -12.52 -5.36 17.41
CA ASN A 450 -11.35 -5.93 18.07
C ASN A 450 -10.13 -5.00 17.94
N ASP A 451 -9.73 -4.36 19.03
CA ASP A 451 -8.61 -3.41 19.09
C ASP A 451 -7.25 -4.06 18.75
N GLU A 452 -7.07 -5.36 19.04
CA GLU A 452 -5.81 -6.04 18.71
C GLU A 452 -5.70 -6.27 17.19
N GLU A 453 -6.79 -6.68 16.55
CA GLU A 453 -6.86 -6.86 15.10
C GLU A 453 -6.72 -5.53 14.36
N LEU A 454 -7.37 -4.49 14.88
CA LEU A 454 -7.22 -3.12 14.39
C LEU A 454 -5.76 -2.67 14.43
N THR A 455 -5.12 -2.81 15.60
CA THR A 455 -3.73 -2.40 15.80
C THR A 455 -2.80 -3.17 14.86
N LYS A 456 -2.95 -4.50 14.80
CA LYS A 456 -2.16 -5.36 13.92
C LYS A 456 -2.25 -4.89 12.46
N THR A 457 -3.45 -4.65 11.99
CA THR A 457 -3.69 -4.21 10.63
C THR A 457 -3.09 -2.83 10.34
N ILE A 458 -3.22 -1.89 11.26
CA ILE A 458 -2.62 -0.56 11.08
C ILE A 458 -1.09 -0.67 11.08
N CYS A 459 -0.49 -1.49 11.93
CA CYS A 459 0.96 -1.73 11.93
C CYS A 459 1.44 -2.32 10.59
N GLU A 460 0.73 -3.31 10.06
CA GLU A 460 1.01 -3.89 8.75
C GLU A 460 0.94 -2.82 7.62
N LEU A 461 -0.07 -1.94 7.66
CA LEU A 461 -0.21 -0.85 6.70
C LEU A 461 0.92 0.19 6.77
N ILE A 462 1.44 0.43 7.96
CA ILE A 462 2.54 1.39 8.19
C ILE A 462 3.91 0.73 7.94
N GLY A 463 3.94 -0.60 7.80
CA GLY A 463 5.17 -1.37 7.63
C GLY A 463 5.96 -1.51 8.94
N ILE A 464 5.25 -1.65 10.06
CA ILE A 464 5.85 -1.95 11.36
C ILE A 464 5.86 -3.46 11.54
N ASP A 465 7.05 -4.04 11.57
CA ASP A 465 7.25 -5.46 11.83
C ASP A 465 7.40 -5.73 13.33
N ALA A 466 6.94 -6.90 13.79
CA ALA A 466 7.21 -7.40 15.14
C ALA A 466 8.72 -7.50 15.43
N ALA A 467 9.55 -7.70 14.41
CA ALA A 467 11.00 -7.69 14.51
C ALA A 467 11.56 -6.35 15.02
N GLU A 468 10.86 -5.23 14.81
CA GLU A 468 11.27 -3.92 15.32
C GLU A 468 11.20 -3.81 16.84
N LEU A 469 10.35 -4.62 17.48
CA LEU A 469 10.28 -4.73 18.94
C LEU A 469 11.38 -5.61 19.50
N ASN A 470 12.14 -6.31 18.66
CA ASN A 470 13.17 -7.24 19.08
C ASN A 470 14.41 -6.48 19.58
N GLN A 471 14.82 -6.77 20.81
CA GLN A 471 15.95 -6.13 21.50
C GLN A 471 17.00 -7.18 21.90
N GLN A 472 17.31 -8.10 21.00
CA GLN A 472 18.17 -9.27 21.25
C GLN A 472 19.53 -8.90 21.83
N GLU A 473 20.15 -7.81 21.43
CA GLU A 473 21.44 -7.37 21.95
C GLU A 473 21.35 -7.08 23.45
N LEU A 474 20.31 -6.38 23.91
CA LEU A 474 20.11 -6.08 25.33
C LEU A 474 19.73 -7.32 26.14
N ILE A 475 19.00 -8.27 25.53
CA ILE A 475 18.68 -9.56 26.17
C ILE A 475 19.93 -10.39 26.36
N VAL A 476 20.79 -10.52 25.37
CA VAL A 476 22.05 -11.26 25.45
C VAL A 476 22.94 -10.66 26.53
N GLU A 477 23.10 -9.32 26.52
CA GLU A 477 23.88 -8.63 27.57
C GLU A 477 23.28 -8.84 28.96
N ALA A 478 21.95 -8.81 29.09
CA ALA A 478 21.29 -9.09 30.37
C ALA A 478 21.61 -10.49 30.86
N ARG A 479 21.51 -11.48 30.00
CA ARG A 479 21.83 -12.88 30.35
C ARG A 479 23.29 -13.05 30.79
N GLU A 480 24.21 -12.41 30.08
CA GLU A 480 25.65 -12.45 30.44
C GLU A 480 25.92 -11.82 31.79
N VAL A 481 25.41 -10.60 32.03
CA VAL A 481 25.60 -9.90 33.31
C VAL A 481 25.00 -10.69 34.47
N LEU A 482 23.79 -11.24 34.29
CA LEU A 482 23.13 -12.02 35.34
C LEU A 482 23.83 -13.37 35.59
N ALA A 483 24.30 -14.03 34.54
CA ALA A 483 25.06 -15.26 34.67
C ALA A 483 26.37 -15.03 35.45
N GLN A 484 27.07 -13.94 35.18
CA GLN A 484 28.32 -13.59 35.87
C GLN A 484 28.06 -13.27 37.35
N ILE A 485 27.01 -12.51 37.69
CA ILE A 485 26.62 -12.25 39.08
C ILE A 485 26.39 -13.57 39.82
N LYS A 486 25.68 -14.54 39.24
CA LYS A 486 25.42 -15.85 39.88
C LYS A 486 26.68 -16.66 40.08
N VAL A 487 27.63 -16.61 39.18
CA VAL A 487 28.93 -17.26 39.33
C VAL A 487 29.71 -16.66 40.48
N ASP A 488 29.73 -15.31 40.57
CA ASP A 488 30.45 -14.60 41.61
C ASP A 488 29.80 -14.81 43.00
N GLU A 489 28.43 -14.79 43.08
CA GLU A 489 27.68 -15.10 44.29
C GLU A 489 27.92 -16.55 44.75
N LYS A 490 27.94 -17.49 43.85
CA LYS A 490 28.29 -18.90 44.17
C LYS A 490 29.71 -19.01 44.68
N THR A 491 30.68 -18.36 44.06
CA THR A 491 32.09 -18.34 44.46
C THR A 491 32.20 -17.77 45.86
N ALA A 492 31.55 -16.65 46.18
CA ALA A 492 31.52 -16.07 47.50
C ALA A 492 30.89 -17.02 48.53
N ALA A 493 29.78 -17.67 48.17
CA ALA A 493 29.09 -18.62 49.05
C ALA A 493 29.93 -19.85 49.36
N ASP A 494 30.61 -20.41 48.35
CA ASP A 494 31.51 -21.58 48.50
C ASP A 494 32.69 -21.25 49.43
N ILE A 495 33.23 -20.03 49.37
CA ILE A 495 34.29 -19.54 50.25
C ILE A 495 33.74 -19.38 51.67
N VAL A 496 32.57 -18.80 51.86
CA VAL A 496 31.93 -18.67 53.21
C VAL A 496 31.71 -20.04 53.80
N GLU A 497 31.28 -21.04 53.03
CA GLU A 497 31.10 -22.39 53.51
C GLU A 497 32.44 -23.06 53.95
N ALA A 498 33.52 -22.74 53.23
CA ALA A 498 34.86 -23.15 53.62
C ALA A 498 35.26 -22.54 54.98
N PHE A 499 34.95 -21.27 55.23
CA PHE A 499 35.19 -20.62 56.51
C PHE A 499 34.31 -21.18 57.62
N LYS A 500 33.06 -21.58 57.35
CA LYS A 500 32.21 -22.26 58.36
C LYS A 500 32.83 -23.54 58.84
N LYS A 501 33.50 -24.32 58.00
CA LYS A 501 34.22 -25.51 58.36
C LYS A 501 35.41 -25.22 59.27
N LEU A 502 35.95 -23.99 59.27
CA LEU A 502 37.01 -23.51 60.16
C LEU A 502 36.45 -22.87 61.45
N GLY A 503 35.12 -22.80 61.61
CA GLY A 503 34.49 -22.34 62.81
C GLY A 503 33.86 -20.94 62.73
N TYR A 504 33.80 -20.33 61.52
CA TYR A 504 33.06 -19.10 61.26
C TYR A 504 31.54 -19.35 61.45
N ARG A 505 30.83 -18.38 62.00
CA ARG A 505 29.36 -18.46 62.16
C ARG A 505 28.64 -17.34 61.40
N ASP A 506 27.51 -17.69 60.82
CA ASP A 506 26.68 -16.68 60.15
C ASP A 506 26.27 -15.56 61.08
N GLY A 507 26.43 -14.33 60.62
CA GLY A 507 26.15 -13.11 61.42
C GLY A 507 27.38 -12.45 62.00
N GLU A 508 28.53 -13.07 61.93
CA GLU A 508 29.81 -12.47 62.29
C GLU A 508 30.41 -11.73 61.08
N ASP A 509 31.25 -10.71 61.35
CA ASP A 509 31.99 -10.03 60.29
C ASP A 509 33.14 -10.98 59.85
N LEU A 510 33.01 -11.51 58.65
CA LEU A 510 33.92 -12.48 58.03
C LEU A 510 35.38 -11.98 58.03
N GLU A 511 35.54 -10.70 57.62
CA GLU A 511 36.91 -10.15 57.58
C GLU A 511 37.58 -10.06 58.96
N LYS A 512 36.83 -9.53 59.97
CA LYS A 512 37.33 -9.45 61.35
C LYS A 512 37.58 -10.82 61.94
N TRP A 513 36.66 -11.77 61.70
CA TRP A 513 36.86 -13.16 62.18
C TRP A 513 38.10 -13.76 61.50
N THR A 514 38.32 -13.57 60.24
CA THR A 514 39.48 -14.09 59.50
C THR A 514 40.80 -13.47 60.01
N GLU A 515 40.82 -12.16 60.25
CA GLU A 515 41.99 -11.49 60.81
C GLU A 515 42.34 -12.05 62.20
N GLN A 516 41.35 -12.28 63.06
CA GLN A 516 41.54 -12.87 64.36
C GLN A 516 42.05 -14.33 64.30
N TYR A 517 41.48 -15.10 63.39
CA TYR A 517 41.88 -16.47 63.10
C TYR A 517 43.31 -16.56 62.59
N LEU A 518 43.74 -15.72 61.67
CA LEU A 518 45.10 -15.60 61.18
C LEU A 518 46.09 -15.20 62.26
N LYS A 519 45.72 -14.26 63.16
CA LYS A 519 46.53 -13.91 64.34
C LYS A 519 46.72 -15.11 65.29
N LYS A 520 45.67 -15.89 65.50
CA LYS A 520 45.75 -17.10 66.32
C LYS A 520 46.70 -18.13 65.71
N LEU A 521 46.61 -18.39 64.45
CA LEU A 521 47.49 -19.32 63.71
C LEU A 521 48.91 -18.83 63.69
N SER A 522 49.18 -17.53 63.48
CA SER A 522 50.54 -16.95 63.51
C SER A 522 51.16 -17.07 64.93
N ALA A 523 50.33 -16.83 65.98
CA ALA A 523 50.83 -17.01 67.42
C ALA A 523 51.14 -18.48 67.70
N GLN A 524 50.38 -19.43 67.15
CA GLN A 524 50.72 -20.87 67.32
C GLN A 524 52.00 -21.23 66.60
N GLN A 525 52.22 -20.73 65.39
CA GLN A 525 53.44 -20.92 64.63
C GLN A 525 54.66 -20.38 65.36
N ALA A 526 54.56 -19.17 65.96
CA ALA A 526 55.63 -18.52 66.68
C ALA A 526 56.04 -19.29 67.92
N ARG A 527 55.12 -20.08 68.55
CA ARG A 527 55.41 -20.91 69.78
C ARG A 527 56.16 -22.22 69.39
N LEU A 528 56.09 -22.66 68.14
CA LEU A 528 56.66 -23.95 67.79
C LEU A 528 58.11 -23.92 67.35
N SER A 529 58.85 -22.80 67.35
CA SER A 529 60.23 -22.70 66.86
C SER A 529 61.18 -21.87 67.68
N SER A 530 62.47 -22.32 67.78
CA SER A 530 63.54 -21.49 68.25
C SER A 530 63.82 -20.27 67.40
N LYS A 531 64.58 -19.26 67.80
CA LYS A 531 64.84 -18.06 67.02
C LYS A 531 65.36 -18.37 65.62
N GLU A 532 66.37 -19.32 65.62
CA GLU A 532 66.96 -19.75 64.34
C GLU A 532 66.03 -20.60 63.46
N THR A 533 65.20 -21.43 64.12
CA THR A 533 64.17 -22.19 63.43
C THR A 533 63.05 -21.30 62.91
N ARG A 534 62.70 -20.24 63.63
CA ARG A 534 61.73 -19.26 63.15
C ARG A 534 62.20 -18.52 61.95
N GLU A 535 63.44 -18.05 61.90
CA GLU A 535 64.01 -17.34 60.73
C GLU A 535 64.02 -18.22 59.52
N ALA A 536 64.44 -19.48 59.65
CA ALA A 536 64.43 -20.43 58.56
C ALA A 536 63.04 -20.84 58.15
N LEU A 537 62.08 -20.95 59.06
CA LEU A 537 60.66 -21.21 58.75
C LEU A 537 59.97 -19.99 58.11
N THR A 538 60.33 -18.78 58.52
CA THR A 538 59.85 -17.55 57.91
C THR A 538 60.31 -17.45 56.44
N GLU A 539 61.60 -17.74 56.20
CA GLU A 539 62.14 -17.75 54.81
C GLU A 539 61.51 -18.83 53.94
N ILE A 540 61.28 -20.01 54.43
CA ILE A 540 60.57 -21.09 53.75
C ILE A 540 59.13 -20.66 53.48
N ASN A 541 58.47 -20.00 54.42
CA ASN A 541 57.13 -19.49 54.27
C ASN A 541 57.03 -18.43 53.21
N GLU A 542 57.85 -17.39 53.22
CA GLU A 542 57.86 -16.35 52.20
C GLU A 542 58.04 -16.92 50.79
N LYS A 543 58.95 -17.90 50.64
CA LYS A 543 59.19 -18.60 49.39
C LYS A 543 57.98 -19.44 48.95
N THR A 544 57.30 -20.09 49.85
CA THR A 544 56.09 -20.88 49.64
C THR A 544 54.94 -19.97 49.23
N GLN A 545 54.76 -18.83 49.88
CA GLN A 545 53.75 -17.82 49.55
C GLN A 545 53.97 -17.26 48.12
N ARG A 546 55.23 -16.99 47.77
CA ARG A 546 55.55 -16.50 46.41
C ARG A 546 55.24 -17.56 45.37
N GLY A 547 55.49 -18.84 45.65
CA GLY A 547 55.20 -19.96 44.77
C GLY A 547 53.67 -20.16 44.55
N ILE A 548 52.87 -19.99 45.62
CA ILE A 548 51.40 -20.08 45.54
C ILE A 548 50.82 -18.93 44.68
N LYS A 549 51.31 -17.71 44.89
CA LYS A 549 50.89 -16.55 44.06
C LYS A 549 51.23 -16.77 42.59
N LEU A 550 52.43 -17.24 42.29
CA LEU A 550 52.81 -17.53 40.91
C LEU A 550 51.94 -18.62 40.30
N LYS A 551 51.59 -19.67 41.04
CA LYS A 551 50.73 -20.74 40.58
C LYS A 551 49.31 -20.23 40.28
N GLY A 552 48.76 -19.32 41.09
CA GLY A 552 47.46 -18.67 40.88
C GLY A 552 47.46 -17.86 39.55
N LEU A 553 48.51 -17.03 39.38
CA LEU A 553 48.65 -16.22 38.15
C LEU A 553 48.85 -17.07 36.89
N VAL A 554 49.53 -18.22 36.97
CA VAL A 554 49.66 -19.14 35.85
C VAL A 554 48.29 -19.72 35.46
N ALA A 555 47.49 -20.10 36.47
CA ALA A 555 46.11 -20.63 36.19
C ALA A 555 45.19 -19.57 35.58
N GLU A 556 45.29 -18.32 36.02
CA GLU A 556 44.55 -17.21 35.40
C GLU A 556 45.05 -16.97 33.96
N ALA A 557 46.34 -17.02 33.74
CA ALA A 557 46.93 -16.91 32.40
C ALA A 557 46.46 -18.03 31.46
N ASP A 558 46.28 -19.25 31.95
CA ASP A 558 45.69 -20.36 31.18
C ASP A 558 44.29 -20.05 30.71
N LEU A 559 43.44 -19.48 31.59
CA LEU A 559 42.07 -19.11 31.28
C LEU A 559 42.01 -18.01 30.21
N VAL A 560 42.90 -17.02 30.34
CA VAL A 560 43.02 -15.93 29.34
C VAL A 560 43.50 -16.47 28.00
N LEU A 561 44.49 -17.40 27.96
CA LEU A 561 44.94 -18.02 26.73
C LEU A 561 43.84 -18.77 26.01
N VAL A 562 43.04 -19.57 26.72
CA VAL A 562 41.87 -20.25 26.16
C VAL A 562 40.87 -19.25 25.56
N THR A 563 40.70 -18.09 26.17
CA THR A 563 39.80 -17.06 25.67
C THR A 563 40.36 -16.38 24.42
N LEU A 564 41.64 -16.06 24.40
CA LEU A 564 42.31 -15.44 23.25
C LEU A 564 42.37 -16.40 22.05
N GLU A 565 42.60 -17.71 22.29
CA GLU A 565 42.58 -18.73 21.24
C GLU A 565 41.18 -18.92 20.63
N LYS A 566 40.11 -18.78 21.42
CA LYS A 566 38.72 -18.77 20.94
C LYS A 566 38.40 -17.52 20.11
N LEU A 567 38.99 -16.39 20.43
CA LEU A 567 38.85 -15.15 19.65
C LEU A 567 39.54 -15.27 18.28
N ASP A 568 40.71 -15.89 18.23
CA ASP A 568 41.45 -16.10 16.98
C ASP A 568 40.80 -17.15 16.04
N ALA A 569 40.02 -18.07 16.59
CA ALA A 569 39.30 -19.11 15.86
C ALA A 569 37.90 -18.64 15.38
N ASN A 570 37.47 -17.42 15.72
CA ASN A 570 36.12 -16.97 15.43
C ASN A 570 35.95 -16.53 13.95
N GLU A 571 35.52 -17.48 13.10
CA GLU A 571 35.21 -17.24 11.68
C GLU A 571 34.17 -16.12 11.47
N THR A 572 33.35 -15.88 12.45
CA THR A 572 32.30 -14.81 12.40
C THR A 572 32.95 -13.43 12.33
N LEU A 573 33.99 -13.19 13.11
CA LEU A 573 34.76 -11.94 13.09
C LEU A 573 35.47 -11.74 11.75
N LYS A 574 36.13 -12.80 11.24
CA LYS A 574 36.78 -12.76 9.92
C LYS A 574 35.81 -12.57 8.77
N THR A 575 34.60 -13.10 8.91
CA THR A 575 33.53 -12.95 7.92
C THR A 575 32.94 -11.54 7.97
N LEU A 576 32.76 -10.97 9.15
CA LEU A 576 32.30 -9.61 9.35
C LEU A 576 33.33 -8.60 8.81
N GLU A 577 34.62 -8.79 9.09
CA GLU A 577 35.71 -7.99 8.55
C GLU A 577 35.70 -7.99 7.02
N LYS A 578 35.59 -9.17 6.38
CA LYS A 578 35.46 -9.29 4.93
C LYS A 578 34.25 -8.54 4.39
N LYS A 579 33.10 -8.63 5.07
CA LYS A 579 31.87 -7.92 4.66
C LYS A 579 32.00 -6.40 4.81
N ILE A 580 32.61 -5.94 5.88
CA ILE A 580 32.83 -4.51 6.10
C ILE A 580 33.81 -3.96 5.08
N ASN A 581 34.93 -4.64 4.83
CA ASN A 581 35.93 -4.23 3.84
C ASN A 581 35.39 -4.22 2.40
N ALA A 582 34.40 -5.08 2.11
CA ALA A 582 33.73 -5.10 0.80
C ALA A 582 32.77 -3.92 0.60
N LEU A 583 32.13 -3.46 1.67
CA LEU A 583 31.18 -2.34 1.62
C LEU A 583 31.85 -0.96 1.83
N TYR A 584 32.93 -0.93 2.63
CA TYR A 584 33.64 0.28 3.02
C TYR A 584 35.15 0.06 2.92
N PRO A 585 35.74 0.17 1.73
CA PRO A 585 37.17 -0.08 1.50
C PRO A 585 38.11 0.79 2.32
N ASP A 586 37.64 1.94 2.77
CA ASP A 586 38.43 2.90 3.55
C ASP A 586 38.43 2.64 5.06
N ILE A 587 37.55 1.74 5.55
CA ILE A 587 37.49 1.35 6.95
C ILE A 587 38.35 0.10 7.14
N LYS A 588 39.57 0.31 7.65
CA LYS A 588 40.42 -0.82 8.10
C LYS A 588 40.17 -1.05 9.57
N LEU A 589 39.51 -2.16 9.89
CA LEU A 589 39.50 -2.65 11.28
C LEU A 589 40.93 -3.08 11.61
N SER A 590 41.47 -2.56 12.71
CA SER A 590 42.77 -3.02 13.23
C SER A 590 42.58 -4.47 13.69
N PRO A 591 43.35 -5.43 13.17
CA PRO A 591 43.26 -6.80 13.65
C PRO A 591 43.59 -6.83 15.13
N VAL A 592 42.80 -7.54 15.93
CA VAL A 592 43.14 -7.85 17.32
C VAL A 592 44.37 -8.79 17.23
N ASP A 593 45.54 -8.27 17.56
CA ASP A 593 46.75 -9.05 17.55
C ASP A 593 46.85 -9.95 18.78
N SER A 594 45.96 -10.95 18.83
CA SER A 594 45.91 -11.95 19.88
C SER A 594 47.21 -12.75 19.95
N LYS A 595 47.96 -12.90 18.84
CA LYS A 595 49.20 -13.65 18.77
C LYS A 595 50.30 -13.04 19.64
N LYS A 596 50.45 -11.73 19.65
CA LYS A 596 51.42 -11.03 20.48
C LYS A 596 51.09 -11.21 21.94
N GLN A 597 49.82 -11.04 22.32
CA GLN A 597 49.37 -11.25 23.68
C GLN A 597 49.53 -12.68 24.15
N VAL A 598 49.20 -13.64 23.31
CA VAL A 598 49.45 -15.08 23.56
C VAL A 598 50.96 -15.37 23.80
N GLN A 599 51.85 -14.79 22.99
CA GLN A 599 53.30 -14.93 23.18
C GLN A 599 53.78 -14.32 24.50
N GLU A 600 53.31 -13.12 24.82
CA GLU A 600 53.68 -12.45 26.08
C GLU A 600 53.18 -13.22 27.31
N ILE A 601 51.96 -13.77 27.26
CA ILE A 601 51.42 -14.59 28.37
C ILE A 601 52.21 -15.92 28.48
N LYS A 602 52.51 -16.60 27.38
CA LYS A 602 53.34 -17.83 27.41
C LYS A 602 54.75 -17.57 27.96
N ALA A 603 55.38 -16.46 27.56
CA ALA A 603 56.69 -16.07 28.12
C ALA A 603 56.60 -15.78 29.61
N PHE A 604 55.50 -15.14 30.08
CA PHE A 604 55.25 -14.98 31.48
C PHE A 604 55.12 -16.34 32.18
N GLN A 605 54.34 -17.28 31.67
CA GLN A 605 54.15 -18.62 32.24
C GLN A 605 55.47 -19.40 32.35
N GLU A 606 56.33 -19.37 31.34
CA GLU A 606 57.65 -20.00 31.38
C GLU A 606 58.51 -19.39 32.48
N LYS A 607 58.55 -18.07 32.58
CA LYS A 607 59.29 -17.37 33.61
C LYS A 607 58.75 -17.68 35.02
N ALA A 608 57.45 -17.69 35.20
CA ALA A 608 56.82 -18.03 36.45
C ALA A 608 57.06 -19.48 36.88
N ASN A 609 56.99 -20.41 35.94
CA ASN A 609 57.30 -21.82 36.17
C ASN A 609 58.75 -22.00 36.56
N SER A 610 59.69 -21.34 35.90
CA SER A 610 61.13 -21.38 36.21
C SER A 610 61.42 -20.84 37.58
N GLU A 611 60.77 -19.71 37.98
CA GLU A 611 60.88 -19.14 39.34
C GLU A 611 60.30 -20.10 40.36
N MET A 612 59.20 -20.77 40.11
CA MET A 612 58.59 -21.76 41.02
C MET A 612 59.56 -22.98 41.27
N GLU A 613 60.21 -23.47 40.24
CA GLU A 613 61.18 -24.54 40.37
C GLU A 613 62.44 -24.09 41.20
N LEU A 614 62.86 -22.84 40.95
CA LEU A 614 63.97 -22.29 41.76
C LEU A 614 63.59 -22.21 43.28
N LEU A 615 62.38 -21.63 43.54
CA LEU A 615 61.84 -21.56 44.89
C LEU A 615 61.72 -22.92 45.59
N ARG A 616 61.31 -23.98 44.88
CA ARG A 616 61.19 -25.33 45.34
C ARG A 616 62.61 -25.90 45.73
N SER A 617 63.61 -25.61 44.89
CA SER A 617 64.97 -26.04 45.14
C SER A 617 65.59 -25.40 46.38
N GLU A 618 65.36 -24.08 46.53
CA GLU A 618 65.88 -23.35 47.69
C GLU A 618 65.23 -23.81 49.00
N ILE A 619 63.85 -24.04 48.96
CA ILE A 619 63.11 -24.59 50.08
C ILE A 619 63.73 -25.99 50.49
N ARG A 620 64.10 -26.83 49.53
CA ARG A 620 64.64 -28.14 49.75
C ARG A 620 65.98 -28.03 50.40
N VAL A 621 66.86 -27.10 50.00
CA VAL A 621 68.20 -26.87 50.62
C VAL A 621 68.04 -26.38 52.05
N LYS A 622 67.17 -25.42 52.30
CA LYS A 622 67.00 -24.92 53.71
C LYS A 622 66.45 -25.99 54.63
N LYS A 623 65.51 -26.84 54.14
CA LYS A 623 65.05 -28.00 54.97
C LYS A 623 66.21 -28.95 55.30
N ALA A 624 67.12 -29.22 54.38
CA ALA A 624 68.27 -30.07 54.62
C ALA A 624 69.25 -29.46 55.60
N GLU A 625 69.42 -28.13 55.64
CA GLU A 625 70.29 -27.48 56.63
C GLU A 625 69.75 -27.61 58.11
N LEU A 626 68.40 -27.48 58.26
CA LEU A 626 67.76 -27.67 59.57
C LEU A 626 67.96 -29.11 60.10
N ILE A 627 67.90 -30.12 59.24
CA ILE A 627 68.14 -31.52 59.62
C ILE A 627 69.57 -31.72 60.02
N LYS A 628 70.57 -31.09 59.30
CA LYS A 628 72.01 -31.19 59.66
C LYS A 628 72.39 -30.56 60.99
N LYS A 629 71.67 -29.61 61.51
CA LYS A 629 71.91 -28.96 62.79
C LYS A 629 71.39 -29.73 64.04
N GLY A 630 71.07 -30.99 63.87
CA GLY A 630 70.77 -31.90 65.00
C GLY A 630 69.32 -32.00 65.43
N ILE A 631 68.47 -31.42 64.70
CA ILE A 631 67.02 -31.40 64.96
C ILE A 631 66.43 -32.63 64.27
N LYS A 632 66.41 -33.81 64.86
CA LYS A 632 66.33 -35.09 64.09
C LYS A 632 64.94 -35.68 64.07
N GLU A 633 64.10 -35.62 65.07
CA GLU A 633 62.72 -36.20 65.02
C GLU A 633 61.66 -35.18 65.29
N ASP A 634 61.82 -34.33 66.29
CA ASP A 634 60.90 -33.24 66.57
C ASP A 634 60.82 -32.19 65.51
N VAL A 635 61.93 -32.07 64.69
CA VAL A 635 61.98 -31.06 63.65
C VAL A 635 61.09 -31.43 62.46
N ASN A 636 61.04 -32.74 62.11
CA ASN A 636 60.13 -33.13 60.99
C ASN A 636 58.64 -32.95 61.42
N THR A 637 58.34 -33.30 62.65
CA THR A 637 57.01 -33.12 63.21
C THR A 637 56.67 -31.62 63.42
N LEU A 638 57.64 -30.84 63.88
CA LEU A 638 57.51 -29.37 64.03
C LEU A 638 57.49 -28.71 62.68
N LEU A 639 58.30 -29.12 61.69
CA LEU A 639 58.24 -28.64 60.32
C LEU A 639 56.94 -29.02 59.65
N GLN A 640 56.47 -30.25 59.77
CA GLN A 640 55.19 -30.71 59.25
C GLN A 640 54.02 -29.93 59.89
N SER A 641 54.06 -29.74 61.22
CA SER A 641 53.06 -28.95 61.95
C SER A 641 53.12 -27.46 61.58
N SER A 642 54.34 -26.90 61.48
CA SER A 642 54.55 -25.52 61.02
C SER A 642 54.18 -25.31 59.55
N GLU A 643 54.53 -26.29 58.67
CA GLU A 643 54.10 -26.29 57.28
C GLU A 643 52.59 -26.43 57.14
N ALA A 644 51.94 -27.23 57.99
CA ALA A 644 50.49 -27.38 58.01
C ALA A 644 49.81 -26.09 58.45
N ILE A 645 50.29 -25.46 59.55
CA ILE A 645 49.81 -24.14 59.98
C ILE A 645 50.06 -23.06 58.92
N GLN A 646 51.26 -23.13 58.28
CA GLN A 646 51.61 -22.18 57.27
C GLN A 646 50.72 -22.33 55.98
N ARG A 647 50.45 -23.57 55.57
CA ARG A 647 49.52 -23.83 54.49
C ARG A 647 48.12 -23.31 54.82
N GLN A 648 47.69 -23.47 56.09
CA GLN A 648 46.40 -23.00 56.53
C GLN A 648 46.36 -21.47 56.55
N ILE A 649 47.41 -20.79 57.04
CA ILE A 649 47.52 -19.32 56.97
C ILE A 649 47.41 -18.84 55.52
N SER A 650 48.13 -19.50 54.57
CA SER A 650 48.12 -19.16 53.17
C SER A 650 46.77 -19.39 52.55
N SER A 651 46.16 -20.54 52.78
CA SER A 651 44.84 -20.87 52.26
C SER A 651 43.78 -19.85 52.72
N VAL A 652 43.73 -19.64 54.03
CA VAL A 652 42.77 -18.69 54.61
C VAL A 652 42.98 -17.25 54.10
N GLY A 653 44.23 -16.82 53.96
CA GLY A 653 44.55 -15.52 53.37
C GLY A 653 44.13 -15.39 51.91
N THR A 654 44.40 -16.47 51.14
CA THR A 654 43.96 -16.52 49.74
C THR A 654 42.45 -16.57 49.64
N ASP A 655 41.80 -17.35 50.47
CA ASP A 655 40.33 -17.44 50.48
C ASP A 655 39.67 -16.12 50.84
N LEU A 656 40.23 -15.37 51.80
CA LEU A 656 39.77 -14.04 52.14
C LEU A 656 39.93 -13.05 50.96
N GLU A 657 41.06 -13.10 50.29
CA GLU A 657 41.29 -12.22 49.13
C GLU A 657 40.35 -12.60 48.00
N ASN A 658 40.17 -13.87 47.74
CA ASN A 658 39.20 -14.35 46.74
C ASN A 658 37.75 -13.94 47.11
N TYR A 659 37.41 -13.99 48.40
CA TYR A 659 36.12 -13.51 48.84
C TYR A 659 35.95 -12.00 48.59
N ARG A 660 36.97 -11.18 48.87
CA ARG A 660 36.95 -9.74 48.56
C ARG A 660 36.82 -9.46 47.10
N ILE A 661 37.54 -10.22 46.27
CA ILE A 661 37.43 -10.14 44.80
C ILE A 661 36.00 -10.48 44.38
N ALA A 662 35.44 -11.58 44.87
CA ALA A 662 34.08 -11.99 44.52
C ALA A 662 33.06 -10.96 45.01
N GLN A 663 33.16 -10.40 46.18
CA GLN A 663 32.28 -9.36 46.67
C GLN A 663 32.35 -8.08 45.84
N LYS A 664 33.58 -7.70 45.41
CA LYS A 664 33.76 -6.56 44.52
C LYS A 664 33.18 -6.82 43.14
N ALA A 665 33.34 -8.04 42.64
CA ALA A 665 32.75 -8.48 41.35
C ALA A 665 31.23 -8.47 41.43
N ILE A 666 30.62 -9.00 42.49
CA ILE A 666 29.18 -8.93 42.73
C ILE A 666 28.67 -7.48 42.75
N ALA A 667 29.37 -6.60 43.47
CA ALA A 667 29.00 -5.18 43.54
C ALA A 667 29.08 -4.51 42.14
N SER A 668 30.14 -4.80 41.41
CA SER A 668 30.30 -4.34 40.02
C SER A 668 29.22 -4.89 39.10
N GLY A 669 28.92 -6.20 39.19
CA GLY A 669 27.85 -6.83 38.42
C GLY A 669 26.48 -6.22 38.71
N LYS A 670 26.17 -5.97 39.99
CA LYS A 670 24.93 -5.28 40.40
C LYS A 670 24.87 -3.84 39.90
N ALA A 671 25.99 -3.15 39.80
CA ALA A 671 26.08 -1.83 39.19
C ALA A 671 25.84 -1.92 37.66
N SER A 672 26.44 -2.88 37.00
CA SER A 672 26.22 -3.16 35.56
C SER A 672 24.77 -3.49 35.27
N ARG A 673 24.12 -4.33 36.09
CA ARG A 673 22.68 -4.60 36.03
C ARG A 673 21.82 -3.33 36.13
N ASN A 674 22.17 -2.43 37.01
CA ASN A 674 21.44 -1.15 37.16
C ASN A 674 21.67 -0.24 35.95
N ALA A 675 22.88 -0.19 35.41
CA ALA A 675 23.17 0.54 34.15
C ALA A 675 22.42 -0.05 32.99
N LEU A 676 22.33 -1.38 32.90
CA LEU A 676 21.54 -2.08 31.86
C LEU A 676 20.06 -1.76 31.95
N MET A 677 19.48 -1.71 33.17
CA MET A 677 18.08 -1.28 33.32
C MET A 677 17.85 0.14 32.80
N GLN A 678 18.78 1.04 32.97
CA GLN A 678 18.67 2.40 32.42
C GLN A 678 18.77 2.38 30.89
N ARG A 679 19.61 1.54 30.33
CA ARG A 679 19.70 1.36 28.87
C ARG A 679 18.43 0.76 28.30
N ILE A 680 17.81 -0.22 28.95
CA ILE A 680 16.52 -0.78 28.57
C ILE A 680 15.44 0.32 28.57
N ARG A 681 15.38 1.17 29.58
CA ARG A 681 14.46 2.32 29.61
C ARG A 681 14.68 3.26 28.45
N ASN A 682 15.93 3.61 28.17
CA ASN A 682 16.28 4.49 27.07
C ASN A 682 15.94 3.85 25.72
N SER A 683 16.13 2.53 25.60
CA SER A 683 15.74 1.79 24.39
C SER A 683 14.23 1.77 24.19
N LEU A 684 13.46 1.56 25.26
CA LEU A 684 12.00 1.65 25.23
C LEU A 684 11.51 3.02 24.77
N ASN A 685 12.08 4.09 25.29
CA ASN A 685 11.73 5.45 24.88
C ASN A 685 12.05 5.67 23.39
N ARG A 686 13.25 5.29 22.95
CA ARG A 686 13.63 5.38 21.55
C ARG A 686 12.72 4.55 20.63
N LEU A 687 12.35 3.35 21.08
CA LEU A 687 11.43 2.49 20.35
C LEU A 687 10.04 3.14 20.24
N ASN A 688 9.54 3.69 21.34
CA ASN A 688 8.27 4.42 21.34
C ASN A 688 8.32 5.66 20.42
N ASP A 689 9.41 6.43 20.48
CA ASP A 689 9.61 7.59 19.62
C ASP A 689 9.70 7.17 18.14
N HIS A 690 10.40 6.07 17.84
CA HIS A 690 10.51 5.52 16.48
C HIS A 690 9.15 5.06 15.96
N ILE A 691 8.40 4.29 16.74
CA ILE A 691 7.05 3.85 16.37
C ILE A 691 6.13 5.05 16.19
N SER A 692 6.15 5.99 17.13
CA SER A 692 5.34 7.23 17.03
C SER A 692 5.69 8.04 15.79
N ALA A 693 6.97 8.15 15.44
CA ALA A 693 7.42 8.84 14.22
C ALA A 693 6.89 8.17 12.95
N LYS A 694 6.91 6.83 12.86
CA LYS A 694 6.31 6.10 11.72
C LYS A 694 4.81 6.38 11.57
N PHE A 695 4.07 6.48 12.67
CA PHE A 695 2.65 6.86 12.63
C PHE A 695 2.44 8.30 12.17
N VAL A 696 3.32 9.22 12.57
CA VAL A 696 3.28 10.62 12.11
C VAL A 696 3.64 10.71 10.64
N GLU A 697 4.68 10.01 10.20
CA GLU A 697 5.08 9.93 8.79
C GLU A 697 3.95 9.39 7.92
N PHE A 698 3.23 8.38 8.40
CA PHE A 698 2.06 7.83 7.73
C PHE A 698 0.95 8.87 7.55
N GLN A 699 0.74 9.78 8.49
CA GLN A 699 -0.24 10.87 8.40
C GLN A 699 0.30 12.11 7.68
N GLY A 700 1.61 12.21 7.53
CA GLY A 700 2.28 13.35 6.91
C GLY A 700 2.20 13.34 5.38
N SER A 701 2.43 14.52 4.81
CA SER A 701 2.54 14.71 3.37
C SER A 701 3.80 14.02 2.82
N ARG A 702 3.68 13.35 1.71
CA ARG A 702 4.74 12.56 1.08
C ARG A 702 5.48 13.39 0.04
N ASP A 703 6.78 13.39 0.11
CA ASP A 703 7.61 14.21 -0.78
C ASP A 703 7.46 13.87 -2.26
N ASP A 704 7.18 12.59 -2.58
CA ASP A 704 7.04 12.09 -3.95
C ASP A 704 5.62 12.24 -4.56
N SER A 705 4.67 12.83 -3.83
CA SER A 705 3.29 12.97 -4.29
C SER A 705 3.07 14.31 -4.96
N SER A 706 2.21 14.34 -6.01
CA SER A 706 1.79 15.58 -6.64
C SER A 706 1.00 16.47 -5.65
N ALA A 707 0.91 17.78 -5.92
CA ALA A 707 0.14 18.70 -5.08
C ALA A 707 -1.33 18.28 -4.96
N GLU A 708 -1.92 17.75 -6.04
CA GLU A 708 -3.29 17.24 -6.05
C GLU A 708 -3.47 15.99 -5.17
N GLU A 709 -2.47 15.09 -5.17
CA GLU A 709 -2.48 13.89 -4.33
C GLU A 709 -2.32 14.25 -2.85
N LYS A 710 -1.50 15.25 -2.54
CA LYS A 710 -1.33 15.79 -1.18
C LYS A 710 -2.64 16.39 -0.65
N GLU A 711 -3.25 17.28 -1.41
CA GLU A 711 -4.54 17.89 -1.05
C GLU A 711 -5.63 16.83 -0.88
N LEU A 712 -5.60 15.81 -1.73
CA LEU A 712 -6.53 14.69 -1.64
C LEU A 712 -6.36 13.92 -0.34
N PHE A 713 -5.11 13.53 -0.04
CA PHE A 713 -4.79 12.80 1.17
C PHE A 713 -5.20 13.59 2.43
N GLU A 714 -4.86 14.87 2.49
CA GLU A 714 -5.26 15.74 3.60
C GLU A 714 -6.79 15.78 3.79
N LYS A 715 -7.54 15.87 2.69
CA LYS A 715 -9.02 15.82 2.75
C LYS A 715 -9.55 14.46 3.20
N MET A 716 -8.89 13.38 2.82
CA MET A 716 -9.31 12.01 3.17
C MET A 716 -9.10 11.71 4.64
N ILE A 717 -7.96 12.13 5.20
CA ILE A 717 -7.63 11.91 6.61
C ILE A 717 -8.09 13.05 7.52
N ALA A 718 -8.75 14.08 6.97
CA ALA A 718 -9.22 15.20 7.76
C ALA A 718 -10.08 14.71 8.95
N GLY A 719 -9.68 15.11 10.15
CA GLY A 719 -10.32 14.68 11.40
C GLY A 719 -9.92 13.28 11.89
N ILE A 720 -9.09 12.53 11.15
CA ILE A 720 -8.56 11.24 11.59
C ILE A 720 -7.21 11.47 12.26
N GLY A 721 -7.08 11.07 13.52
CA GLY A 721 -5.83 10.98 14.25
C GLY A 721 -5.46 9.52 14.46
N ILE A 722 -4.24 9.13 14.11
CA ILE A 722 -3.71 7.78 14.35
C ILE A 722 -2.40 7.96 15.11
N GLU A 723 -2.34 7.46 16.33
CA GLU A 723 -1.18 7.53 17.20
C GLU A 723 -0.71 6.11 17.51
N GLY A 724 0.58 5.86 17.40
CA GLY A 724 1.19 4.60 17.80
C GLY A 724 1.90 4.74 19.13
N GLN A 725 1.69 3.80 20.01
CA GLN A 725 2.35 3.71 21.29
C GLN A 725 2.87 2.31 21.53
N VAL A 726 4.09 2.19 22.03
CA VAL A 726 4.58 0.93 22.57
C VAL A 726 4.02 0.78 23.98
N VAL A 727 3.22 -0.23 24.17
CA VAL A 727 2.59 -0.55 25.46
C VAL A 727 3.13 -1.86 26.01
N PHE A 728 3.10 -1.98 27.31
CA PHE A 728 3.49 -3.18 28.02
C PHE A 728 2.27 -4.09 28.20
N ASP A 729 2.32 -5.33 27.65
CA ASP A 729 1.25 -6.31 27.84
C ASP A 729 1.30 -6.89 29.25
N ASP A 730 0.55 -6.25 30.12
CA ASP A 730 0.54 -6.59 31.54
C ASP A 730 -0.26 -7.88 31.85
N ARG A 731 -1.08 -8.37 30.93
CA ARG A 731 -1.88 -9.58 31.16
C ARG A 731 -1.01 -10.82 31.19
N GLU A 732 -0.17 -11.01 30.18
CA GLU A 732 0.71 -12.17 30.13
C GLU A 732 1.75 -12.12 31.25
N LEU A 733 2.33 -10.92 31.53
CA LEU A 733 3.24 -10.75 32.64
C LEU A 733 2.58 -11.10 33.97
N CYS A 734 1.37 -10.61 34.27
CA CYS A 734 0.67 -10.90 35.52
C CYS A 734 0.39 -12.41 35.66
N LYS A 735 -0.03 -13.07 34.59
CA LYS A 735 -0.27 -14.50 34.56
C LYS A 735 0.99 -15.30 34.88
N GLN A 736 2.12 -14.93 34.26
CA GLN A 736 3.42 -15.56 34.51
C GLN A 736 3.88 -15.33 35.96
N LEU A 737 3.78 -14.11 36.48
CA LEU A 737 4.16 -13.79 37.87
C LEU A 737 3.32 -14.57 38.88
N LEU A 738 2.01 -14.68 38.68
CA LEU A 738 1.11 -15.42 39.56
C LEU A 738 1.31 -16.93 39.46
N SER A 739 1.78 -17.46 38.38
CA SER A 739 1.93 -18.90 38.18
C SER A 739 3.05 -19.50 39.07
N TRP A 740 4.12 -18.75 39.34
CA TRP A 740 5.30 -19.31 40.02
C TRP A 740 6.16 -18.35 40.89
N ARG A 741 5.93 -17.05 40.83
CA ARG A 741 6.77 -16.04 41.51
C ARG A 741 6.11 -15.43 42.76
N VAL A 742 4.82 -15.15 42.68
CA VAL A 742 4.05 -14.44 43.72
C VAL A 742 3.32 -15.44 44.62
N ASP A 743 3.22 -15.15 45.91
CA ASP A 743 2.42 -15.96 46.86
C ASP A 743 0.93 -15.66 46.64
N ASN A 744 0.25 -16.58 45.93
CA ASN A 744 -1.16 -16.48 45.59
C ASN A 744 -2.12 -16.40 46.81
N ARG A 745 -1.63 -16.71 47.99
CA ARG A 745 -2.42 -16.50 49.23
C ARG A 745 -2.49 -15.05 49.64
N LYS A 746 -1.52 -14.25 49.17
CA LYS A 746 -1.44 -12.82 49.46
C LYS A 746 -1.97 -11.97 48.30
N ILE A 747 -1.76 -12.42 47.08
CA ILE A 747 -2.24 -11.78 45.83
C ILE A 747 -2.96 -12.84 45.00
N PRO A 748 -4.30 -12.96 45.16
CA PRO A 748 -5.04 -14.07 44.59
C PRO A 748 -5.41 -13.91 43.10
N SER A 749 -5.35 -12.70 42.57
CA SER A 749 -5.79 -12.45 41.18
C SER A 749 -4.88 -11.47 40.43
N GLU A 750 -4.98 -11.47 39.11
CA GLU A 750 -4.30 -10.51 38.25
C GLU A 750 -4.70 -9.05 38.57
N SER A 751 -5.97 -8.83 38.87
CA SER A 751 -6.47 -7.50 39.26
C SER A 751 -5.82 -7.01 40.53
N ASP A 752 -5.65 -7.92 41.53
CA ASP A 752 -5.01 -7.59 42.81
C ASP A 752 -3.51 -7.34 42.62
N LEU A 753 -2.88 -8.11 41.71
CA LEU A 753 -1.45 -7.90 41.41
C LEU A 753 -1.23 -6.53 40.75
N ARG A 754 -2.07 -6.16 39.78
CA ARG A 754 -1.98 -4.82 39.14
C ARG A 754 -2.21 -3.69 40.15
N LYS A 755 -3.24 -3.83 40.98
CA LYS A 755 -3.49 -2.84 42.04
C LYS A 755 -2.30 -2.70 43.02
N HIS A 756 -1.68 -3.84 43.33
CA HIS A 756 -0.51 -3.89 44.20
C HIS A 756 0.73 -3.21 43.58
N ILE A 757 0.94 -3.41 42.27
CA ILE A 757 2.12 -2.84 41.57
C ILE A 757 1.91 -1.37 41.19
N ALA A 758 0.78 -1.03 40.56
CA ALA A 758 0.56 0.29 39.94
C ALA A 758 -0.51 1.14 40.63
N GLY A 759 -1.24 0.58 41.58
CA GLY A 759 -2.36 1.25 42.23
C GLY A 759 -3.66 1.22 41.45
N GLN A 760 -4.63 2.02 41.94
CA GLN A 760 -5.99 2.07 41.38
C GLN A 760 -6.28 3.43 40.72
N GLN A 761 -7.21 3.42 39.75
CA GLN A 761 -7.86 4.62 39.22
C GLN A 761 -8.98 5.09 40.18
N PRO A 762 -9.53 6.29 39.98
CA PRO A 762 -10.62 6.80 40.82
C PRO A 762 -11.88 5.93 40.84
N ASP A 763 -12.13 5.17 39.76
CA ASP A 763 -13.25 4.23 39.62
C ASP A 763 -12.99 2.84 40.25
N GLY A 764 -11.84 2.66 40.90
CA GLY A 764 -11.45 1.40 41.54
C GLY A 764 -10.81 0.38 40.62
N THR A 765 -10.71 0.66 39.30
CA THR A 765 -10.02 -0.22 38.36
C THR A 765 -8.50 -0.13 38.55
N PRO A 766 -7.74 -1.23 38.27
CA PRO A 766 -6.28 -1.17 38.37
C PRO A 766 -5.71 -0.28 37.28
N LYS A 767 -4.63 0.44 37.57
CA LYS A 767 -3.83 1.11 36.58
C LYS A 767 -3.08 0.09 35.73
N GLY A 768 -2.79 0.43 34.49
CA GLY A 768 -1.93 -0.38 33.60
C GLY A 768 -0.50 -0.46 34.15
N LEU A 769 0.15 -1.60 33.93
CA LEU A 769 1.54 -1.78 34.32
C LEU A 769 2.48 -1.15 33.29
N THR A 770 3.59 -0.67 33.79
CA THR A 770 4.74 -0.25 32.97
C THR A 770 5.97 -1.01 33.45
N LEU A 771 6.97 -1.15 32.62
CA LEU A 771 8.22 -1.80 33.00
C LEU A 771 8.82 -1.12 34.26
N ASP A 772 8.71 0.20 34.34
CA ASP A 772 9.24 0.96 35.47
C ASP A 772 8.53 0.68 36.79
N ASN A 773 7.20 0.62 36.79
CA ASN A 773 6.48 0.32 38.02
C ASN A 773 6.66 -1.13 38.47
N VAL A 774 6.80 -2.06 37.54
CA VAL A 774 7.09 -3.47 37.81
C VAL A 774 8.51 -3.61 38.43
N ILE A 775 9.53 -3.03 37.78
CA ILE A 775 10.90 -3.02 38.30
C ILE A 775 10.95 -2.30 39.69
N GLY A 776 10.27 -1.18 39.81
CA GLY A 776 10.17 -0.42 41.05
C GLY A 776 9.54 -1.24 42.18
N TRP A 777 8.48 -1.97 41.87
CA TRP A 777 7.81 -2.85 42.82
C TRP A 777 8.72 -4.01 43.26
N VAL A 778 9.36 -4.73 42.34
CA VAL A 778 10.28 -5.82 42.69
C VAL A 778 11.44 -5.31 43.58
N LYS A 779 12.01 -4.13 43.26
CA LYS A 779 13.08 -3.53 44.06
C LYS A 779 12.62 -3.10 45.45
N ALA A 780 11.39 -2.58 45.57
CA ALA A 780 10.84 -2.19 46.88
C ALA A 780 10.60 -3.42 47.75
N ASP A 781 10.21 -4.53 47.16
CA ASP A 781 9.93 -5.77 47.89
C ASP A 781 11.20 -6.53 48.29
N LEU A 782 12.33 -6.29 47.61
CA LEU A 782 13.65 -6.71 48.10
C LEU A 782 13.98 -6.16 49.49
N GLY A 783 13.22 -5.14 49.96
CA GLY A 783 13.28 -4.58 51.31
C GLY A 783 12.41 -5.26 52.36
N GLY A 784 11.61 -6.30 52.08
CA GLY A 784 10.95 -7.13 53.07
C GLY A 784 9.43 -7.25 53.10
N SER A 785 8.67 -6.97 51.98
CA SER A 785 7.20 -7.07 51.95
C SER A 785 6.62 -8.50 51.86
N LYS A 786 7.46 -9.51 51.67
CA LYS A 786 7.09 -10.94 51.70
C LYS A 786 5.97 -11.33 50.73
N VAL A 787 5.82 -10.67 49.61
CA VAL A 787 4.80 -10.96 48.59
C VAL A 787 5.27 -12.07 47.63
N PHE A 788 6.57 -12.22 47.47
CA PHE A 788 7.16 -13.25 46.63
C PHE A 788 7.30 -14.59 47.38
N ASN A 789 7.30 -15.67 46.59
CA ASN A 789 7.78 -16.96 47.10
C ASN A 789 9.28 -16.87 47.42
N ARG A 790 9.78 -17.75 48.31
CA ARG A 790 11.15 -17.70 48.80
C ARG A 790 12.18 -17.64 47.66
N GLY A 791 12.97 -16.56 47.60
CA GLY A 791 13.95 -16.30 46.53
C GLY A 791 13.31 -15.85 45.20
N GLY A 792 12.04 -15.43 45.27
CA GLY A 792 11.31 -14.99 44.09
C GLY A 792 11.69 -13.61 43.57
N GLU A 793 12.17 -12.72 44.46
CA GLU A 793 12.43 -11.32 44.16
C GLU A 793 13.53 -11.12 43.12
N GLU A 794 14.74 -11.64 43.36
CA GLU A 794 15.86 -11.51 42.44
C GLU A 794 15.60 -12.28 41.14
N GLY A 795 15.08 -13.49 41.23
CA GLY A 795 14.70 -14.26 40.08
C GLY A 795 13.58 -13.62 39.24
N THR A 796 12.69 -12.82 39.86
CA THR A 796 11.69 -12.05 39.12
C THR A 796 12.33 -10.88 38.39
N LEU A 797 13.27 -10.18 39.01
CA LEU A 797 14.01 -9.10 38.36
C LEU A 797 14.83 -9.63 37.18
N ASP A 798 15.50 -10.75 37.36
CA ASP A 798 16.25 -11.42 36.27
C ASP A 798 15.32 -11.78 35.11
N TYR A 799 14.18 -12.39 35.40
CA TYR A 799 13.16 -12.75 34.38
C TYR A 799 12.67 -11.53 33.63
N ILE A 800 12.34 -10.45 34.34
CA ILE A 800 11.90 -9.21 33.67
C ILE A 800 12.99 -8.65 32.77
N LEU A 801 14.26 -8.68 33.20
CA LEU A 801 15.38 -8.14 32.43
C LEU A 801 15.71 -8.97 31.16
N THR A 802 15.37 -10.26 31.16
CA THR A 802 15.65 -11.14 30.01
C THR A 802 14.47 -11.33 29.06
N GLU A 803 13.22 -11.13 29.53
CA GLU A 803 12.02 -11.43 28.76
C GLU A 803 11.12 -10.17 28.52
N TRP A 804 11.58 -8.99 28.90
CA TRP A 804 10.78 -7.76 28.78
C TRP A 804 10.29 -7.43 27.34
N PRO A 805 11.01 -7.74 26.24
CA PRO A 805 10.51 -7.49 24.91
C PRO A 805 9.28 -8.33 24.55
N ASP A 806 9.15 -9.52 25.11
CA ASP A 806 8.00 -10.41 24.87
C ASP A 806 6.69 -9.84 25.41
N PHE A 807 6.79 -8.85 26.30
CA PHE A 807 5.65 -8.13 26.85
C PHE A 807 5.38 -6.79 26.16
N LEU A 808 6.11 -6.46 25.09
CA LEU A 808 5.87 -5.25 24.33
C LEU A 808 4.87 -5.52 23.20
N LYS A 809 3.93 -4.59 23.08
CA LYS A 809 3.00 -4.54 21.95
C LYS A 809 2.92 -3.11 21.43
N VAL A 810 2.76 -2.98 20.15
CA VAL A 810 2.33 -1.70 19.58
C VAL A 810 0.82 -1.59 19.76
N LYS A 811 0.34 -0.47 20.24
CA LYS A 811 -1.07 -0.12 20.26
C LYS A 811 -1.32 1.07 19.36
N ALA A 812 -2.19 0.90 18.37
CA ALA A 812 -2.68 2.01 17.57
C ALA A 812 -3.92 2.64 18.26
N VAL A 813 -3.86 3.93 18.49
CA VAL A 813 -4.99 4.72 18.99
C VAL A 813 -5.56 5.52 17.83
N VAL A 814 -6.76 5.17 17.40
CA VAL A 814 -7.43 5.83 16.27
C VAL A 814 -8.54 6.73 16.80
N ARG A 815 -8.59 7.96 16.30
CA ARG A 815 -9.58 8.98 16.67
C ARG A 815 -10.24 9.56 15.43
N LEU A 816 -11.52 9.87 15.54
CA LEU A 816 -12.24 10.65 14.53
C LEU A 816 -12.78 11.93 15.16
N ASN A 817 -12.33 13.09 14.68
CA ASN A 817 -12.67 14.40 15.24
C ASN A 817 -12.44 14.48 16.76
N GLY A 818 -11.32 13.91 17.23
CA GLY A 818 -10.92 13.84 18.63
C GLY A 818 -11.62 12.73 19.45
N LYS A 819 -12.65 12.08 18.91
CA LYS A 819 -13.34 10.98 19.58
C LYS A 819 -12.62 9.66 19.34
N PRO A 820 -12.33 8.88 20.39
CA PRO A 820 -11.70 7.57 20.23
C PRO A 820 -12.62 6.60 19.50
N ILE A 821 -12.03 5.63 18.77
CA ILE A 821 -12.79 4.71 17.92
C ILE A 821 -13.80 3.88 18.71
N GLU A 822 -13.57 3.62 19.95
CA GLU A 822 -14.40 2.79 20.83
C GLU A 822 -15.79 3.37 21.07
N VAL A 823 -15.95 4.70 20.97
CA VAL A 823 -17.25 5.37 21.15
C VAL A 823 -18.01 5.56 19.84
N LEU A 824 -17.42 5.17 18.70
CA LEU A 824 -18.08 5.26 17.39
C LEU A 824 -18.98 4.04 17.15
N SER A 825 -20.02 4.21 16.35
CA SER A 825 -20.83 3.07 15.86
C SER A 825 -20.01 2.15 14.97
N ILE A 826 -20.40 0.88 14.83
CA ILE A 826 -19.71 -0.11 13.99
C ILE A 826 -19.55 0.41 12.55
N GLY A 827 -20.60 1.02 11.97
CA GLY A 827 -20.53 1.62 10.65
C GLY A 827 -19.51 2.76 10.58
N GLN A 828 -19.47 3.66 11.57
CA GLN A 828 -18.49 4.74 11.62
C GLN A 828 -17.05 4.22 11.76
N ARG A 829 -16.85 3.14 12.52
CA ARG A 829 -15.53 2.50 12.64
C ARG A 829 -15.10 1.86 11.32
N GLY A 830 -15.99 1.12 10.65
CA GLY A 830 -15.73 0.55 9.33
C GLY A 830 -15.37 1.62 8.29
N THR A 831 -16.13 2.71 8.30
CA THR A 831 -15.87 3.93 7.54
C THR A 831 -14.45 4.47 7.74
N LEU A 832 -14.11 4.70 9.00
CA LEU A 832 -12.83 5.27 9.39
C LEU A 832 -11.69 4.38 8.90
N LEU A 833 -11.80 3.08 9.12
CA LEU A 833 -10.82 2.10 8.68
C LEU A 833 -10.67 2.06 7.16
N LEU A 834 -11.79 2.09 6.45
CA LEU A 834 -11.77 2.11 5.00
C LEU A 834 -11.12 3.39 4.45
N LYS A 835 -11.38 4.55 5.08
CA LYS A 835 -10.67 5.80 4.75
C LYS A 835 -9.16 5.67 4.98
N VAL A 836 -8.74 5.09 6.11
CA VAL A 836 -7.34 4.82 6.40
C VAL A 836 -6.73 3.91 5.33
N TYR A 837 -7.37 2.81 5.01
CA TYR A 837 -6.90 1.89 3.97
C TYR A 837 -6.77 2.53 2.60
N LEU A 838 -7.78 3.25 2.17
CA LEU A 838 -7.80 3.90 0.86
C LEU A 838 -6.83 5.09 0.79
N SER A 839 -6.51 5.71 1.93
CA SER A 839 -5.54 6.80 2.02
C SER A 839 -4.10 6.34 2.12
N THR A 840 -3.84 5.06 2.42
CA THR A 840 -2.48 4.54 2.49
C THR A 840 -1.81 4.61 1.12
N SER A 841 -0.99 5.60 0.88
CA SER A 841 -0.26 5.79 -0.37
C SER A 841 1.18 5.29 -0.33
N THR A 842 1.71 4.91 0.86
CA THR A 842 3.08 4.40 1.02
C THR A 842 3.34 3.20 0.15
N VAL A 843 2.30 2.45 -0.14
CA VAL A 843 2.39 1.34 -1.06
C VAL A 843 1.35 1.61 -2.15
N ARG A 844 1.80 2.02 -3.33
CA ARG A 844 0.98 2.11 -4.54
C ARG A 844 0.61 0.69 -4.95
N GLN A 845 -0.14 0.00 -4.10
CA GLN A 845 -0.54 -1.40 -4.24
C GLN A 845 -1.91 -1.47 -4.89
N VAL A 846 -2.16 -2.55 -5.56
CA VAL A 846 -3.50 -2.93 -5.98
C VAL A 846 -4.35 -3.16 -4.73
N PHE A 847 -5.59 -2.70 -4.74
CA PHE A 847 -6.50 -2.83 -3.63
C PHE A 847 -7.65 -3.77 -3.98
N ILE A 848 -7.73 -4.88 -3.28
CA ILE A 848 -8.75 -5.92 -3.47
C ILE A 848 -9.66 -5.91 -2.25
N ILE A 849 -10.95 -5.65 -2.44
CA ILE A 849 -11.92 -5.53 -1.34
C ILE A 849 -13.14 -6.41 -1.61
N ASP A 850 -13.50 -7.23 -0.64
CA ASP A 850 -14.73 -8.01 -0.70
C ASP A 850 -15.84 -7.33 0.11
N GLN A 851 -16.86 -6.82 -0.59
CA GLN A 851 -18.08 -6.18 -0.07
C GLN A 851 -17.80 -5.03 0.92
N PRO A 852 -17.17 -3.91 0.46
CA PRO A 852 -16.86 -2.77 1.32
C PRO A 852 -18.09 -2.09 1.93
N GLU A 853 -19.27 -2.31 1.36
CA GLU A 853 -20.53 -1.75 1.82
C GLU A 853 -21.16 -2.47 3.02
N ASP A 854 -20.61 -3.61 3.43
CA ASP A 854 -21.15 -4.36 4.56
C ASP A 854 -21.16 -3.51 5.84
N ASN A 855 -22.34 -3.39 6.45
CA ASN A 855 -22.61 -2.57 7.64
C ASN A 855 -22.52 -1.04 7.44
N LEU A 856 -22.47 -0.56 6.20
CA LEU A 856 -22.51 0.88 5.88
C LEU A 856 -23.91 1.29 5.41
N ASP A 857 -24.33 2.50 5.78
CA ASP A 857 -25.57 3.06 5.27
C ASP A 857 -25.40 3.69 3.87
N ASN A 858 -26.49 3.76 3.10
CA ASN A 858 -26.42 4.29 1.74
C ASN A 858 -26.01 5.76 1.68
N ASN A 859 -26.30 6.56 2.69
CA ASN A 859 -25.90 7.97 2.72
C ASN A 859 -24.38 8.08 2.83
N PHE A 860 -23.77 7.25 3.66
CA PHE A 860 -22.32 7.16 3.77
C PHE A 860 -21.68 6.63 2.46
N ILE A 861 -22.27 5.59 1.87
CA ILE A 861 -21.75 5.05 0.60
C ILE A 861 -21.72 6.15 -0.45
N MET A 862 -22.78 6.96 -0.58
CA MET A 862 -22.87 8.01 -1.59
C MET A 862 -21.97 9.23 -1.32
N ASN A 863 -21.92 9.70 -0.08
CA ASN A 863 -21.27 10.97 0.24
C ASN A 863 -19.80 10.85 0.65
N ASP A 864 -19.38 9.67 1.09
CA ASP A 864 -18.00 9.43 1.55
C ASP A 864 -17.29 8.38 0.70
N LEU A 865 -17.86 7.18 0.54
CA LEU A 865 -17.18 6.06 -0.09
C LEU A 865 -17.05 6.22 -1.61
N VAL A 866 -18.12 6.59 -2.30
CA VAL A 866 -18.11 6.80 -3.76
C VAL A 866 -17.10 7.89 -4.15
N PRO A 867 -17.10 9.10 -3.54
CA PRO A 867 -16.07 10.10 -3.84
C PRO A 867 -14.64 9.63 -3.53
N LEU A 868 -14.48 8.83 -2.49
CA LEU A 868 -13.18 8.25 -2.11
C LEU A 868 -12.69 7.27 -3.18
N VAL A 869 -13.55 6.36 -3.64
CA VAL A 869 -13.23 5.40 -4.71
C VAL A 869 -12.90 6.13 -6.02
N LEU A 870 -13.72 7.12 -6.43
CA LEU A 870 -13.48 7.93 -7.64
C LEU A 870 -12.10 8.59 -7.66
N LYS A 871 -11.61 9.00 -6.51
CA LYS A 871 -10.31 9.63 -6.37
C LYS A 871 -9.18 8.60 -6.33
N THR A 872 -9.37 7.55 -5.53
CA THR A 872 -8.36 6.51 -5.32
C THR A 872 -8.10 5.69 -6.57
N LYS A 873 -9.13 5.39 -7.38
CA LYS A 873 -8.97 4.63 -8.63
C LYS A 873 -8.02 5.29 -9.64
N LYS A 874 -7.81 6.62 -9.56
CA LYS A 874 -6.86 7.34 -10.42
C LYS A 874 -5.40 7.01 -10.10
N SER A 875 -5.08 6.72 -8.86
CA SER A 875 -3.72 6.47 -8.38
C SER A 875 -3.40 4.98 -8.19
N ARG A 876 -4.41 4.12 -8.00
CA ARG A 876 -4.24 2.67 -7.82
C ARG A 876 -5.37 1.89 -8.48
N GLN A 877 -5.10 0.62 -8.81
CA GLN A 877 -6.17 -0.31 -9.21
C GLN A 877 -6.99 -0.71 -7.99
N ILE A 878 -8.31 -0.69 -8.15
CA ILE A 878 -9.26 -1.18 -7.15
C ILE A 878 -10.04 -2.33 -7.77
N ILE A 879 -10.03 -3.49 -7.14
CA ILE A 879 -10.84 -4.65 -7.51
C ILE A 879 -11.78 -4.92 -6.34
N MET A 880 -13.08 -4.73 -6.51
CA MET A 880 -14.03 -4.93 -5.42
C MET A 880 -15.22 -5.80 -5.82
N SER A 881 -15.67 -6.64 -4.90
CA SER A 881 -17.00 -7.22 -5.04
C SER A 881 -18.03 -6.31 -4.38
N THR A 882 -19.24 -6.25 -4.91
CA THR A 882 -20.30 -5.43 -4.32
C THR A 882 -21.70 -5.91 -4.69
N HIS A 883 -22.65 -5.65 -3.78
CA HIS A 883 -24.10 -5.75 -4.01
C HIS A 883 -24.76 -4.37 -4.14
N ASN A 884 -23.99 -3.29 -4.03
CA ASN A 884 -24.51 -1.94 -4.05
C ASN A 884 -24.33 -1.28 -5.42
N ALA A 885 -25.44 -0.89 -6.05
CA ALA A 885 -25.42 -0.24 -7.36
C ALA A 885 -24.63 1.08 -7.35
N ASN A 886 -24.60 1.81 -6.22
CA ASN A 886 -23.87 3.07 -6.11
C ASN A 886 -22.35 2.88 -6.28
N LEU A 887 -21.78 1.77 -5.81
CA LEU A 887 -20.37 1.45 -5.96
C LEU A 887 -19.99 0.99 -7.38
N VAL A 888 -20.98 0.63 -8.18
CA VAL A 888 -20.78 0.29 -9.59
C VAL A 888 -21.03 1.50 -10.47
N VAL A 889 -22.20 2.12 -10.35
CA VAL A 889 -22.66 3.16 -11.27
C VAL A 889 -22.13 4.54 -10.86
N ASN A 890 -22.33 4.95 -9.61
CA ASN A 890 -21.93 6.30 -9.17
C ASN A 890 -20.41 6.41 -8.88
N ALA A 891 -19.72 5.30 -8.62
CA ALA A 891 -18.26 5.27 -8.62
C ALA A 891 -17.66 5.13 -10.02
N ASP A 892 -18.50 5.13 -11.06
CA ASP A 892 -18.12 5.06 -12.46
C ASP A 892 -17.09 3.94 -12.72
N ALA A 893 -17.51 2.68 -12.45
CA ALA A 893 -16.65 1.52 -12.66
C ALA A 893 -16.24 1.39 -14.14
N GLU A 894 -14.95 1.31 -14.38
CA GLU A 894 -14.43 1.11 -15.72
C GLU A 894 -14.72 -0.30 -16.25
N GLN A 895 -14.76 -1.25 -15.31
CA GLN A 895 -15.08 -2.64 -15.65
C GLN A 895 -16.03 -3.23 -14.63
N VAL A 896 -17.02 -3.95 -15.13
CA VAL A 896 -17.93 -4.76 -14.34
C VAL A 896 -17.75 -6.22 -14.74
N ILE A 897 -17.50 -7.07 -13.76
CA ILE A 897 -17.45 -8.53 -13.91
C ILE A 897 -18.69 -9.10 -13.26
N VAL A 898 -19.54 -9.71 -14.06
CA VAL A 898 -20.74 -10.42 -13.60
C VAL A 898 -20.39 -11.86 -13.32
N ALA A 899 -20.44 -12.25 -12.04
CA ALA A 899 -20.19 -13.61 -11.61
C ALA A 899 -21.47 -14.45 -11.71
N GLN A 900 -21.42 -15.61 -12.41
CA GLN A 900 -22.57 -16.48 -12.70
C GLN A 900 -22.10 -17.94 -12.83
N LEU A 901 -21.71 -18.53 -11.70
CA LEU A 901 -21.15 -19.90 -11.66
C LEU A 901 -22.03 -20.98 -12.30
N ASP A 902 -23.35 -20.77 -12.29
CA ASP A 902 -24.32 -21.74 -12.83
C ASP A 902 -24.43 -21.72 -14.37
N VAL A 903 -23.75 -20.82 -15.03
CA VAL A 903 -23.81 -20.63 -16.50
C VAL A 903 -22.46 -21.01 -17.10
N GLY A 904 -22.45 -21.61 -18.30
CA GLY A 904 -21.23 -22.10 -18.96
C GLY A 904 -20.10 -21.06 -19.19
N LYS A 905 -20.38 -19.77 -18.94
CA LYS A 905 -19.38 -18.68 -18.83
C LYS A 905 -19.45 -18.11 -17.42
N PRO A 906 -18.51 -18.47 -16.54
CA PRO A 906 -18.59 -18.13 -15.12
C PRO A 906 -18.47 -16.64 -14.83
N TYR A 907 -17.82 -15.90 -15.69
CA TYR A 907 -17.62 -14.46 -15.57
C TYR A 907 -17.85 -13.78 -16.91
N LEU A 908 -18.75 -12.84 -16.92
CA LEU A 908 -18.98 -11.93 -18.04
C LEU A 908 -18.37 -10.57 -17.68
N ALA A 909 -17.44 -10.08 -18.48
CA ALA A 909 -16.73 -8.84 -18.20
C ALA A 909 -16.96 -7.79 -19.29
N GLY A 910 -17.08 -6.53 -18.90
CA GLY A 910 -17.23 -5.40 -19.82
C GLY A 910 -17.42 -4.08 -19.11
N SER A 911 -17.69 -3.04 -19.88
CA SER A 911 -17.98 -1.70 -19.37
C SER A 911 -19.45 -1.53 -18.94
N ILE A 912 -19.76 -0.46 -18.20
CA ILE A 912 -21.15 -0.11 -17.82
C ILE A 912 -22.01 0.13 -19.06
N GLU A 913 -21.46 0.71 -20.13
CA GLU A 913 -22.16 1.00 -21.37
C GLU A 913 -22.43 -0.22 -22.25
N ASN A 914 -21.85 -1.37 -21.93
CA ASN A 914 -22.18 -2.62 -22.62
C ASN A 914 -23.62 -3.02 -22.27
N PRO A 915 -24.51 -3.25 -23.26
CA PRO A 915 -25.94 -3.54 -23.01
C PRO A 915 -26.19 -4.78 -22.13
N GLU A 916 -25.36 -5.80 -22.26
CA GLU A 916 -25.48 -7.05 -21.49
C GLU A 916 -25.06 -6.83 -20.04
N ILE A 917 -23.96 -6.11 -19.82
CA ILE A 917 -23.50 -5.72 -18.49
C ILE A 917 -24.51 -4.78 -17.84
N ASN A 918 -24.98 -3.76 -18.55
CA ASN A 918 -25.98 -2.82 -18.06
C ASN A 918 -27.29 -3.51 -17.62
N ARG A 919 -27.73 -4.50 -18.40
CA ARG A 919 -28.87 -5.34 -18.02
C ARG A 919 -28.58 -6.10 -16.73
N SER A 920 -27.41 -6.75 -16.65
CA SER A 920 -27.01 -7.52 -15.47
C SER A 920 -26.93 -6.66 -14.21
N ILE A 921 -26.42 -5.42 -14.31
CA ILE A 921 -26.41 -4.46 -13.20
C ILE A 921 -27.84 -4.22 -12.68
N ARG A 922 -28.78 -3.93 -13.59
CA ARG A 922 -30.18 -3.68 -13.22
C ARG A 922 -30.85 -4.92 -12.63
N ASP A 923 -30.61 -6.08 -13.22
CA ASP A 923 -31.26 -7.32 -12.78
C ASP A 923 -30.72 -7.78 -11.40
N ILE A 924 -29.42 -7.70 -11.19
CA ILE A 924 -28.76 -8.20 -9.96
C ILE A 924 -28.84 -7.17 -8.83
N LEU A 925 -28.52 -5.90 -9.09
CA LEU A 925 -28.39 -4.91 -8.03
C LEU A 925 -29.66 -4.12 -7.77
N GLU A 926 -30.52 -3.97 -8.80
CA GLU A 926 -31.72 -3.15 -8.72
C GLU A 926 -33.01 -3.99 -8.66
N GLY A 927 -32.88 -5.32 -8.78
CA GLY A 927 -34.02 -6.23 -8.74
C GLY A 927 -34.82 -6.30 -10.04
N GLY A 928 -34.21 -5.92 -11.16
CA GLY A 928 -34.79 -5.92 -12.49
C GLY A 928 -35.44 -4.58 -12.90
N GLU A 929 -35.66 -4.46 -14.18
CA GLU A 929 -36.20 -3.24 -14.80
C GLU A 929 -37.57 -2.84 -14.23
N GLU A 930 -38.45 -3.81 -13.98
CA GLU A 930 -39.77 -3.54 -13.42
C GLU A 930 -39.70 -2.97 -12.01
N ALA A 931 -38.84 -3.54 -11.15
CA ALA A 931 -38.64 -3.05 -9.78
C ALA A 931 -38.03 -1.64 -9.78
N PHE A 932 -37.06 -1.39 -10.67
CA PHE A 932 -36.44 -0.09 -10.86
C PHE A 932 -37.46 0.97 -11.28
N ARG A 933 -38.25 0.70 -12.32
CA ARG A 933 -39.32 1.60 -12.80
C ARG A 933 -40.42 1.83 -11.77
N LYS A 934 -40.75 0.79 -10.97
CA LYS A 934 -41.73 0.92 -9.89
C LYS A 934 -41.24 1.85 -8.79
N ARG A 935 -39.97 1.78 -8.43
CA ARG A 935 -39.36 2.73 -7.47
C ARG A 935 -39.38 4.17 -8.01
N GLN A 936 -38.93 4.41 -9.25
CA GLN A 936 -38.95 5.72 -9.89
C GLN A 936 -40.34 6.34 -9.85
N ARG A 937 -41.39 5.58 -10.24
CA ARG A 937 -42.78 6.04 -10.19
C ARG A 937 -43.22 6.36 -8.77
N LYS A 938 -42.86 5.57 -7.77
CA LYS A 938 -43.25 5.80 -6.37
C LYS A 938 -42.55 7.00 -5.75
N TYR A 939 -41.37 7.33 -6.17
CA TYR A 939 -40.63 8.52 -5.72
C TYR A 939 -41.03 9.78 -6.48
N HIS A 940 -41.95 9.69 -7.42
CA HIS A 940 -42.40 10.83 -8.27
C HIS A 940 -41.30 11.50 -9.06
N GLU A 941 -40.16 10.81 -9.30
CA GLU A 941 -39.10 11.31 -10.16
C GLU A 941 -39.43 11.03 -11.64
N GLY A 942 -39.84 12.10 -12.33
CA GLY A 942 -39.77 12.17 -13.77
C GLY A 942 -40.68 11.25 -14.60
N VAL A 943 -41.96 11.59 -14.63
CA VAL A 943 -42.79 11.42 -15.84
C VAL A 943 -43.01 12.82 -16.39
N GLY A 944 -41.99 13.33 -17.06
CA GLY A 944 -42.05 14.52 -17.87
C GLY A 944 -41.88 14.13 -19.33
#